data_50203f7c8b88fe65ac114ec357257683
#
_entry.id   50203f7c8b88fe65ac114ec357257683
#
_cell.length_a   1.000
_cell.length_b   1.000
_cell.length_c   1.000
_cell.angle_alpha   90.00
_cell.angle_beta   90.00
_cell.angle_gamma   90.00
#
_symmetry.space_group_name_H-M   'P 1'
#
loop_
_entity.id
_entity.type
_entity.pdbx_description
1 polymer ?
#
loop_
_entity_poly.entity_id
_entity_poly.type
_entity_poly.pdbx_seq_one_letter_code
_entity_poly.pdbx_strand_id
1 'polypeptide(L)'
;VRKIIIPALILGILVLPVWGEIPSPEESLGFQVGADRKLADWQQIVRYFRELEQNSDRVLVQELGRTSQDNPFLLVVISHPDTLANLAGFQKIQEMLADPRKIEGDFQEFIEQGKTIVLTTCAIHSTEVASAQMSMEFAYDLARGEDPETEEILKNVIFLLVPSLNPDGVNMVNHWYQQTLGTPAEGESPPQLYHPYAGHDNNRDWYMLTQKETRLVVEKIHNVWHPQIVVDMHEMSAYGARMFVPPFMDPIDPNVDPILQAQIVSLGGSLFSAFIAAGKKGIVTQAIYDAYTPARAYQHYHGGVRILLETARARLATPIYLNKGELRSGDNYNVHRPSWNFPVPWEGGVWRLRDIVEYQKIGLRAALLHGARYRKAWLENFYRVGVASIQRSQPYAFVLPPEQRDSQSLYDLLEVLDFGKVEIQRAQEPFQVRSSTVVSAPLGLPNRREFPAGSYVILMQQPYGAFAKTLLEIQHYPGSREYPGGPFRRPFDVTAQTLGIQLGVETYQVMQPFEASLNEVDEVQVPSGQIEGEGIYGLFSHTDNAFARLVNRLFKQNRAVFWAPNGFSAEGASFPVGTLLVHFDEGEIAAQQLLEDIPLKVQLVKKRPELAWQQIRMPRIGLYKSFSSAIDEGWTRWILEGYEFPYQSLNDQDIREADLSEYDVILFPHQEPTKIEQGLGDSYPEQYRGGLGKEGMARLRQFASEGGTLVFLGEASRLPLLRWQLGGVDITDRLTSREFSVPGALLRVSVNNHHPIGYGMMEEAAVMFWHTPAFDLSRGLSVVHYSSKDPLLSGWIHGEEHLVGKTALAEIPMDQGRVILIGFRTQFRAQTRGTYKFLFNSLYYATTE
;
A
#
# COMPACT_ATOMS: atom_id res chain seq x y z
N VAL A 1 -25.27 50.40 -69.25
CA VAL A 1 -25.78 49.38 -68.37
C VAL A 1 -24.77 49.17 -67.19
N ARG A 2 -25.01 49.85 -66.06
CA ARG A 2 -24.20 49.74 -64.86
C ARG A 2 -24.67 48.52 -64.04
N LYS A 3 -23.82 47.54 -63.76
CA LYS A 3 -24.11 46.47 -62.86
C LYS A 3 -23.81 46.90 -61.41
N ILE A 4 -24.83 46.91 -60.62
CA ILE A 4 -24.76 47.18 -59.17
C ILE A 4 -24.40 45.78 -58.53
N ILE A 5 -23.25 45.69 -57.85
CA ILE A 5 -22.85 44.57 -57.06
C ILE A 5 -23.30 44.84 -55.58
N ILE A 6 -24.26 44.09 -55.08
CA ILE A 6 -24.67 44.13 -53.68
C ILE A 6 -23.76 43.16 -52.90
N PRO A 7 -23.04 43.60 -51.87
CA PRO A 7 -22.30 42.66 -51.04
C PRO A 7 -23.28 41.93 -50.11
N ALA A 8 -23.29 40.59 -50.20
CA ALA A 8 -24.02 39.77 -49.23
C ALA A 8 -23.27 39.80 -47.88
N LEU A 9 -23.89 40.37 -46.87
CA LEU A 9 -23.46 40.36 -45.50
C LEU A 9 -23.76 38.95 -44.97
N ILE A 10 -22.74 38.10 -44.78
CA ILE A 10 -22.87 36.83 -44.07
C ILE A 10 -22.89 37.17 -42.59
N LEU A 11 -24.06 37.18 -42.00
CA LEU A 11 -24.27 37.22 -40.54
C LEU A 11 -23.90 35.85 -39.98
N GLY A 12 -22.67 35.71 -39.44
CA GLY A 12 -22.29 34.55 -38.65
C GLY A 12 -23.13 34.53 -37.38
N ILE A 13 -24.10 33.64 -37.30
CA ILE A 13 -24.81 33.34 -36.05
C ILE A 13 -23.80 32.65 -35.17
N LEU A 14 -23.25 33.36 -34.19
CA LEU A 14 -22.58 32.75 -33.03
C LEU A 14 -23.68 31.97 -32.27
N VAL A 15 -23.76 30.68 -32.50
CA VAL A 15 -24.55 29.79 -31.64
C VAL A 15 -23.75 29.65 -30.34
N LEU A 16 -24.04 30.51 -29.38
CA LEU A 16 -23.60 30.30 -27.98
C LEU A 16 -24.25 28.98 -27.50
N PRO A 17 -23.50 28.08 -26.92
CA PRO A 17 -24.10 26.91 -26.29
C PRO A 17 -25.09 27.39 -25.22
N VAL A 18 -26.36 27.06 -25.38
CA VAL A 18 -27.38 27.25 -24.34
C VAL A 18 -27.19 26.08 -23.39
N TRP A 19 -26.50 26.32 -22.29
CA TRP A 19 -26.41 25.34 -21.20
C TRP A 19 -27.80 25.11 -20.62
N GLY A 20 -28.19 23.85 -20.42
CA GLY A 20 -29.43 23.49 -19.75
C GLY A 20 -29.38 23.89 -18.26
N GLU A 21 -30.49 23.77 -17.58
CA GLU A 21 -30.52 23.90 -16.12
C GLU A 21 -29.68 22.75 -15.53
N ILE A 22 -28.70 23.08 -14.68
CA ILE A 22 -27.82 22.09 -14.07
C ILE A 22 -28.64 21.20 -13.12
N PRO A 23 -28.81 19.89 -13.39
CA PRO A 23 -29.62 19.04 -12.54
C PRO A 23 -28.94 18.83 -11.18
N SER A 24 -29.70 18.88 -10.12
CA SER A 24 -29.23 18.54 -8.79
C SER A 24 -28.99 17.03 -8.68
N PRO A 25 -28.09 16.57 -7.77
CA PRO A 25 -27.95 15.15 -7.50
C PRO A 25 -29.26 14.48 -7.07
N GLU A 26 -30.10 15.20 -6.33
CA GLU A 26 -31.43 14.70 -5.90
C GLU A 26 -32.37 14.42 -7.07
N GLU A 27 -32.39 15.29 -8.07
CA GLU A 27 -33.18 15.08 -9.30
C GLU A 27 -32.67 13.90 -10.10
N SER A 28 -31.35 13.75 -10.23
CA SER A 28 -30.75 12.63 -10.99
C SER A 28 -30.88 11.28 -10.28
N LEU A 29 -30.71 11.26 -8.94
CA LEU A 29 -30.74 10.05 -8.13
C LEU A 29 -32.15 9.63 -7.70
N GLY A 30 -33.10 10.57 -7.61
CA GLY A 30 -34.43 10.38 -7.03
C GLY A 30 -34.47 10.34 -5.51
N PHE A 31 -33.37 10.73 -4.86
CA PHE A 31 -33.25 10.90 -3.39
C PHE A 31 -32.14 11.89 -3.04
N GLN A 32 -32.29 12.56 -1.89
CA GLN A 32 -31.28 13.49 -1.38
C GLN A 32 -29.99 12.76 -1.01
N VAL A 33 -28.84 13.33 -1.38
CA VAL A 33 -27.54 12.85 -0.95
C VAL A 33 -27.47 12.80 0.58
N GLY A 34 -27.08 11.67 1.14
CA GLY A 34 -27.04 11.44 2.58
C GLY A 34 -28.40 11.10 3.22
N ALA A 35 -29.47 10.87 2.42
CA ALA A 35 -30.73 10.38 2.94
C ALA A 35 -30.59 9.02 3.65
N ASP A 36 -31.35 8.85 4.74
CA ASP A 36 -31.34 7.62 5.52
C ASP A 36 -31.64 6.40 4.63
N ARG A 37 -30.81 5.37 4.74
CA ARG A 37 -30.94 4.09 4.02
C ARG A 37 -30.91 4.20 2.49
N LYS A 38 -30.22 5.26 1.98
CA LYS A 38 -30.04 5.47 0.54
C LYS A 38 -28.56 5.65 0.22
N LEU A 39 -28.09 4.90 -0.78
CA LEU A 39 -26.74 5.03 -1.35
C LEU A 39 -26.84 5.01 -2.87
N ALA A 40 -26.12 5.89 -3.54
CA ALA A 40 -25.86 5.78 -4.97
C ALA A 40 -24.76 4.73 -5.22
N ASP A 41 -24.94 3.90 -6.23
CA ASP A 41 -23.90 3.02 -6.74
C ASP A 41 -22.93 3.76 -7.66
N TRP A 42 -21.85 3.08 -8.07
CA TRP A 42 -20.83 3.72 -8.90
C TRP A 42 -21.36 4.15 -10.26
N GLN A 43 -22.26 3.38 -10.88
CA GLN A 43 -22.86 3.71 -12.17
C GLN A 43 -23.77 4.94 -12.08
N GLN A 44 -24.47 5.12 -10.97
CA GLN A 44 -25.25 6.32 -10.72
C GLN A 44 -24.34 7.56 -10.54
N ILE A 45 -23.22 7.41 -9.82
CA ILE A 45 -22.22 8.47 -9.63
C ILE A 45 -21.59 8.86 -10.98
N VAL A 46 -21.17 7.89 -11.80
CA VAL A 46 -20.60 8.13 -13.13
C VAL A 46 -21.59 8.85 -14.02
N ARG A 47 -22.84 8.39 -14.06
CA ARG A 47 -23.91 9.00 -14.86
C ARG A 47 -24.13 10.46 -14.43
N TYR A 48 -24.20 10.71 -13.14
CA TYR A 48 -24.39 12.07 -12.63
C TYR A 48 -23.25 13.01 -13.05
N PHE A 49 -22.00 12.61 -12.92
CA PHE A 49 -20.88 13.44 -13.34
C PHE A 49 -20.85 13.71 -14.84
N ARG A 50 -21.23 12.74 -15.67
CA ARG A 50 -21.40 12.95 -17.12
C ARG A 50 -22.55 13.92 -17.43
N GLU A 51 -23.65 13.86 -16.70
CA GLU A 51 -24.76 14.78 -16.80
C GLU A 51 -24.36 16.19 -16.36
N LEU A 52 -23.61 16.32 -15.27
CA LEU A 52 -23.08 17.59 -14.78
C LEU A 52 -22.14 18.26 -15.80
N GLU A 53 -21.24 17.51 -16.39
CA GLU A 53 -20.33 17.96 -17.46
C GLU A 53 -21.11 18.51 -18.68
N GLN A 54 -22.17 17.84 -19.09
CA GLN A 54 -22.97 18.24 -20.24
C GLN A 54 -23.73 19.57 -20.02
N ASN A 55 -23.99 19.93 -18.77
CA ASN A 55 -24.79 21.08 -18.39
C ASN A 55 -24.00 22.22 -17.71
N SER A 56 -22.65 22.12 -17.62
CA SER A 56 -21.82 23.15 -16.99
C SER A 56 -20.48 23.32 -17.74
N ASP A 57 -20.11 24.56 -17.99
CA ASP A 57 -18.81 24.94 -18.56
C ASP A 57 -17.68 25.00 -17.50
N ARG A 58 -18.01 24.74 -16.23
CA ARG A 58 -17.10 24.71 -15.07
C ARG A 58 -16.58 23.33 -14.74
N VAL A 59 -17.06 22.27 -15.40
CA VAL A 59 -16.80 20.87 -15.08
C VAL A 59 -16.31 20.12 -16.33
N LEU A 60 -15.24 19.37 -16.16
CA LEU A 60 -14.70 18.43 -17.16
C LEU A 60 -14.51 17.05 -16.51
N VAL A 61 -15.01 15.99 -17.14
CA VAL A 61 -14.90 14.63 -16.63
C VAL A 61 -13.97 13.78 -17.50
N GLN A 62 -12.90 13.30 -16.92
CA GLN A 62 -11.92 12.43 -17.60
C GLN A 62 -12.03 11.00 -17.05
N GLU A 63 -12.07 10.03 -17.94
CA GLU A 63 -11.88 8.62 -17.61
C GLU A 63 -10.39 8.29 -17.71
N LEU A 64 -9.72 8.07 -16.59
CA LEU A 64 -8.28 7.86 -16.54
C LEU A 64 -7.88 6.42 -16.87
N GLY A 65 -8.82 5.49 -16.84
CA GLY A 65 -8.60 4.07 -17.09
C GLY A 65 -9.68 3.21 -16.44
N ARG A 66 -9.36 1.93 -16.28
CA ARG A 66 -10.26 0.93 -15.70
C ARG A 66 -9.71 0.38 -14.39
N THR A 67 -10.60 0.16 -13.42
CA THR A 67 -10.25 -0.48 -12.15
C THR A 67 -9.91 -1.96 -12.31
N SER A 68 -9.58 -2.61 -11.21
CA SER A 68 -9.29 -4.05 -11.15
C SER A 68 -10.49 -4.92 -11.62
N GLN A 69 -11.73 -4.46 -11.42
CA GLN A 69 -12.96 -5.11 -11.89
C GLN A 69 -13.61 -4.40 -13.10
N ASP A 70 -12.81 -3.70 -13.89
CA ASP A 70 -13.20 -3.06 -15.15
C ASP A 70 -14.24 -1.92 -15.03
N ASN A 71 -14.39 -1.31 -13.86
CA ASN A 71 -15.20 -0.10 -13.71
C ASN A 71 -14.41 1.14 -14.23
N PRO A 72 -15.11 2.17 -14.77
CA PRO A 72 -14.44 3.41 -15.17
C PRO A 72 -13.84 4.13 -13.95
N PHE A 73 -12.60 4.60 -14.07
CA PHE A 73 -11.92 5.38 -13.05
C PHE A 73 -11.94 6.86 -13.45
N LEU A 74 -12.61 7.71 -12.64
CA LEU A 74 -12.90 9.09 -13.02
C LEU A 74 -12.01 10.11 -12.31
N LEU A 75 -11.63 11.15 -13.06
CA LEU A 75 -11.18 12.44 -12.57
C LEU A 75 -12.17 13.51 -13.02
N VAL A 76 -12.69 14.29 -12.07
CA VAL A 76 -13.54 15.45 -12.34
C VAL A 76 -12.71 16.71 -12.07
N VAL A 77 -12.54 17.53 -13.10
CA VAL A 77 -11.79 18.80 -13.03
C VAL A 77 -12.80 19.95 -12.97
N ILE A 78 -12.72 20.76 -11.91
CA ILE A 78 -13.63 21.88 -11.71
C ILE A 78 -12.82 23.17 -11.56
N SER A 79 -13.12 24.18 -12.40
CA SER A 79 -12.45 25.48 -12.36
C SER A 79 -13.24 26.50 -13.21
N HIS A 80 -12.70 27.73 -13.33
CA HIS A 80 -13.23 28.73 -14.23
C HIS A 80 -13.18 28.24 -15.68
N PRO A 81 -14.17 28.56 -16.55
CA PRO A 81 -14.19 28.10 -17.95
C PRO A 81 -12.92 28.42 -18.73
N ASP A 82 -12.37 29.64 -18.58
CA ASP A 82 -11.09 30.01 -19.23
C ASP A 82 -9.92 29.11 -18.78
N THR A 83 -9.97 28.61 -17.54
CA THR A 83 -8.96 27.68 -17.02
C THR A 83 -9.11 26.31 -17.66
N LEU A 84 -10.34 25.80 -17.74
CA LEU A 84 -10.62 24.52 -18.38
C LEU A 84 -10.24 24.51 -19.86
N ALA A 85 -10.36 25.66 -20.53
CA ALA A 85 -9.94 25.81 -21.92
C ALA A 85 -8.41 25.75 -22.12
N ASN A 86 -7.60 25.91 -21.05
CA ASN A 86 -6.13 25.93 -21.11
C ASN A 86 -5.45 25.06 -20.07
N LEU A 87 -5.99 23.89 -19.76
CA LEU A 87 -5.42 22.98 -18.74
C LEU A 87 -3.97 22.60 -19.04
N ALA A 88 -3.62 22.36 -20.30
CA ALA A 88 -2.24 22.03 -20.69
C ALA A 88 -1.23 23.14 -20.33
N GLY A 89 -1.64 24.42 -20.46
CA GLY A 89 -0.81 25.55 -20.03
C GLY A 89 -0.57 25.54 -18.53
N PHE A 90 -1.60 25.24 -17.74
CA PHE A 90 -1.45 25.14 -16.28
C PHE A 90 -0.64 23.92 -15.85
N GLN A 91 -0.78 22.77 -16.52
CA GLN A 91 0.07 21.61 -16.29
C GLN A 91 1.54 21.93 -16.53
N LYS A 92 1.84 22.69 -17.60
CA LYS A 92 3.22 23.13 -17.88
C LYS A 92 3.76 24.05 -16.78
N ILE A 93 2.95 24.96 -16.24
CA ILE A 93 3.35 25.80 -15.10
C ILE A 93 3.67 24.93 -13.88
N GLN A 94 2.86 23.93 -13.59
CA GLN A 94 3.10 23.02 -12.44
C GLN A 94 4.38 22.20 -12.63
N GLU A 95 4.63 21.70 -13.85
CA GLU A 95 5.87 20.98 -14.17
C GLU A 95 7.12 21.86 -13.97
N MET A 96 7.06 23.14 -14.38
CA MET A 96 8.16 24.08 -14.18
C MET A 96 8.41 24.37 -12.71
N LEU A 97 7.34 24.56 -11.93
CA LEU A 97 7.46 24.78 -10.47
C LEU A 97 7.91 23.54 -9.70
N ALA A 98 7.56 22.35 -10.18
CA ALA A 98 7.97 21.08 -9.57
C ALA A 98 9.46 20.79 -9.76
N ASP A 99 10.05 21.22 -10.87
CA ASP A 99 11.48 21.11 -11.14
C ASP A 99 12.12 22.48 -11.43
N PRO A 100 12.62 23.16 -10.40
CA PRO A 100 13.22 24.49 -10.53
C PRO A 100 14.36 24.60 -11.54
N ARG A 101 15.01 23.49 -11.91
CA ARG A 101 16.10 23.43 -12.89
C ARG A 101 15.62 23.75 -14.32
N LYS A 102 14.31 23.57 -14.58
CA LYS A 102 13.67 23.84 -15.88
C LYS A 102 13.32 25.31 -16.09
N ILE A 103 13.38 26.14 -15.04
CA ILE A 103 13.02 27.57 -15.15
C ILE A 103 14.22 28.39 -15.63
N GLU A 104 14.07 28.94 -16.82
CA GLU A 104 14.96 29.95 -17.38
C GLU A 104 14.35 31.34 -17.10
N GLY A 105 14.92 32.14 -16.20
CA GLY A 105 14.43 33.48 -15.88
C GLY A 105 13.76 33.63 -14.54
N ASP A 106 12.74 34.49 -14.44
CA ASP A 106 12.07 34.79 -13.18
C ASP A 106 10.93 33.81 -12.88
N PHE A 107 11.08 33.01 -11.82
CA PHE A 107 10.04 32.09 -11.38
C PHE A 107 8.75 32.78 -10.93
N GLN A 108 8.79 34.08 -10.63
CA GLN A 108 7.62 34.85 -10.20
C GLN A 108 6.55 34.91 -11.30
N GLU A 109 6.94 34.84 -12.58
CA GLU A 109 5.98 34.80 -13.69
C GLU A 109 5.07 33.57 -13.60
N PHE A 110 5.63 32.40 -13.25
CA PHE A 110 4.86 31.17 -13.05
C PHE A 110 3.95 31.26 -11.81
N ILE A 111 4.40 31.96 -10.74
CA ILE A 111 3.57 32.19 -9.53
C ILE A 111 2.38 33.10 -9.86
N GLU A 112 2.59 34.15 -10.65
CA GLU A 112 1.50 35.09 -11.01
C GLU A 112 0.45 34.44 -11.90
N GLN A 113 0.88 33.63 -12.87
CA GLN A 113 -0.01 32.97 -13.83
C GLN A 113 -0.61 31.67 -13.29
N GLY A 114 0.09 30.97 -12.40
CA GLY A 114 -0.28 29.66 -11.87
C GLY A 114 -1.54 29.68 -11.00
N LYS A 115 -2.12 28.53 -10.81
CA LYS A 115 -3.25 28.28 -9.89
C LYS A 115 -2.86 27.20 -8.90
N THR A 116 -3.42 27.25 -7.69
CA THR A 116 -3.26 26.17 -6.72
C THR A 116 -3.98 24.91 -7.22
N ILE A 117 -3.29 23.80 -7.28
CA ILE A 117 -3.91 22.50 -7.57
C ILE A 117 -4.35 21.88 -6.24
N VAL A 118 -5.64 21.66 -6.09
CA VAL A 118 -6.22 20.95 -4.94
C VAL A 118 -6.83 19.65 -5.43
N LEU A 119 -6.28 18.54 -5.00
CA LEU A 119 -6.80 17.20 -5.27
C LEU A 119 -7.63 16.74 -4.06
N THR A 120 -8.83 16.24 -4.31
CA THR A 120 -9.60 15.52 -3.30
C THR A 120 -9.80 14.07 -3.73
N THR A 121 -9.49 13.16 -2.82
CA THR A 121 -9.68 11.73 -3.00
C THR A 121 -10.76 11.23 -2.06
N CYS A 122 -11.74 10.49 -2.61
CA CYS A 122 -12.89 9.98 -1.89
C CYS A 122 -12.90 8.45 -1.89
N ALA A 123 -13.54 7.87 -0.89
CA ALA A 123 -13.95 6.46 -0.80
C ALA A 123 -12.85 5.44 -1.16
N ILE A 124 -11.61 5.68 -0.74
CA ILE A 124 -10.56 4.65 -0.82
C ILE A 124 -10.98 3.44 0.02
N HIS A 125 -11.55 3.67 1.20
CA HIS A 125 -12.24 2.68 2.00
C HIS A 125 -13.74 2.73 1.67
N SER A 126 -14.22 1.80 0.88
CA SER A 126 -15.58 1.88 0.34
C SER A 126 -16.70 1.70 1.37
N THR A 127 -16.39 1.21 2.57
CA THR A 127 -17.32 1.23 3.72
C THR A 127 -17.46 2.61 4.37
N GLU A 128 -16.61 3.57 4.01
CA GLU A 128 -16.66 4.98 4.38
C GLU A 128 -17.45 5.73 3.29
N VAL A 129 -18.76 5.48 3.27
CA VAL A 129 -19.63 5.75 2.10
C VAL A 129 -19.89 7.22 1.81
N ALA A 130 -19.71 8.11 2.79
CA ALA A 130 -20.15 9.50 2.70
C ALA A 130 -19.43 10.29 1.61
N SER A 131 -18.12 10.13 1.47
CA SER A 131 -17.34 10.99 0.60
C SER A 131 -17.65 10.80 -0.89
N ALA A 132 -17.91 9.56 -1.35
CA ALA A 132 -18.37 9.31 -2.71
C ALA A 132 -19.75 9.95 -2.97
N GLN A 133 -20.65 9.89 -2.00
CA GLN A 133 -21.97 10.53 -2.09
C GLN A 133 -21.85 12.06 -2.07
N MET A 134 -21.05 12.60 -1.14
CA MET A 134 -20.78 14.03 -0.97
C MET A 134 -20.19 14.65 -2.22
N SER A 135 -19.32 13.91 -2.95
CA SER A 135 -18.64 14.40 -4.14
C SER A 135 -19.59 14.96 -5.20
N MET A 136 -20.75 14.32 -5.40
CA MET A 136 -21.77 14.76 -6.35
C MET A 136 -22.38 16.10 -5.95
N GLU A 137 -22.82 16.22 -4.69
CA GLU A 137 -23.44 17.45 -4.19
C GLU A 137 -22.44 18.61 -4.13
N PHE A 138 -21.20 18.33 -3.75
CA PHE A 138 -20.15 19.35 -3.69
C PHE A 138 -19.76 19.86 -5.08
N ALA A 139 -19.66 18.98 -6.07
CA ALA A 139 -19.41 19.38 -7.45
C ALA A 139 -20.56 20.22 -8.02
N TYR A 140 -21.80 19.85 -7.72
CA TYR A 140 -22.99 20.64 -8.07
C TYR A 140 -22.95 22.04 -7.47
N ASP A 141 -22.62 22.16 -6.18
CA ASP A 141 -22.52 23.46 -5.49
C ASP A 141 -21.51 24.39 -6.18
N LEU A 142 -20.34 23.85 -6.61
CA LEU A 142 -19.33 24.64 -7.33
C LEU A 142 -19.75 24.95 -8.77
N ALA A 143 -20.39 24.02 -9.45
CA ALA A 143 -20.84 24.22 -10.82
C ALA A 143 -21.92 25.31 -10.93
N ARG A 144 -22.84 25.36 -9.95
CA ARG A 144 -23.97 26.30 -9.92
C ARG A 144 -23.67 27.59 -9.17
N GLY A 145 -22.73 27.56 -8.19
CA GLY A 145 -22.53 28.67 -7.26
C GLY A 145 -22.10 29.96 -7.91
N GLU A 146 -22.77 31.06 -7.55
CA GLU A 146 -22.50 32.43 -8.00
C GLU A 146 -22.06 33.34 -6.84
N ASP A 147 -21.91 32.74 -5.64
CA ASP A 147 -21.47 33.49 -4.46
C ASP A 147 -19.96 33.87 -4.60
N PRO A 148 -19.53 34.97 -3.93
CA PRO A 148 -18.17 35.48 -4.04
C PRO A 148 -17.08 34.48 -3.70
N GLU A 149 -17.32 33.54 -2.76
CA GLU A 149 -16.34 32.54 -2.37
C GLU A 149 -16.19 31.45 -3.44
N THR A 150 -17.29 31.01 -4.06
CA THR A 150 -17.24 30.08 -5.20
C THR A 150 -16.47 30.69 -6.37
N GLU A 151 -16.74 31.96 -6.69
CA GLU A 151 -16.01 32.68 -7.75
C GLU A 151 -14.50 32.83 -7.40
N GLU A 152 -14.16 33.09 -6.13
CA GLU A 152 -12.78 33.16 -5.66
C GLU A 152 -12.07 31.81 -5.83
N ILE A 153 -12.74 30.70 -5.49
CA ILE A 153 -12.23 29.33 -5.67
C ILE A 153 -11.98 29.06 -7.17
N LEU A 154 -12.99 29.21 -8.01
CA LEU A 154 -12.91 28.88 -9.43
C LEU A 154 -11.83 29.70 -10.18
N LYS A 155 -11.61 30.95 -9.78
CA LYS A 155 -10.58 31.82 -10.38
C LYS A 155 -9.15 31.48 -9.97
N ASN A 156 -8.95 30.89 -8.78
CA ASN A 156 -7.61 30.72 -8.20
C ASN A 156 -7.19 29.26 -8.02
N VAL A 157 -8.10 28.31 -8.15
CA VAL A 157 -7.87 26.88 -7.95
C VAL A 157 -8.23 26.08 -9.18
N ILE A 158 -7.47 25.05 -9.46
CA ILE A 158 -7.89 23.92 -10.28
C ILE A 158 -8.22 22.82 -9.29
N PHE A 159 -9.49 22.52 -9.15
CA PHE A 159 -9.97 21.49 -8.26
C PHE A 159 -10.04 20.15 -9.01
N LEU A 160 -9.27 19.18 -8.55
CA LEU A 160 -9.22 17.81 -9.03
C LEU A 160 -9.99 16.93 -8.04
N LEU A 161 -11.08 16.32 -8.47
CA LEU A 161 -11.91 15.46 -7.64
C LEU A 161 -11.90 14.03 -8.19
N VAL A 162 -11.44 13.09 -7.38
CA VAL A 162 -11.59 11.65 -7.61
C VAL A 162 -12.76 11.17 -6.75
N PRO A 163 -13.95 10.93 -7.34
CA PRO A 163 -15.17 10.58 -6.58
C PRO A 163 -15.07 9.25 -5.84
N SER A 164 -14.21 8.35 -6.29
CA SER A 164 -13.81 7.15 -5.58
C SER A 164 -12.44 6.66 -6.04
N LEU A 165 -11.56 6.39 -5.07
CA LEU A 165 -10.32 5.63 -5.30
C LEU A 165 -10.56 4.11 -5.39
N ASN A 166 -11.76 3.65 -5.05
CA ASN A 166 -12.14 2.24 -5.08
C ASN A 166 -13.58 2.07 -5.61
N PRO A 167 -13.80 2.32 -6.90
CA PRO A 167 -15.10 2.14 -7.54
C PRO A 167 -15.71 0.75 -7.37
N ASP A 168 -14.88 -0.28 -7.43
CA ASP A 168 -15.28 -1.68 -7.28
C ASP A 168 -15.91 -1.94 -5.92
N GLY A 169 -15.26 -1.41 -4.87
CA GLY A 169 -15.76 -1.50 -3.51
C GLY A 169 -17.02 -0.69 -3.28
N VAL A 170 -17.20 0.47 -3.93
CA VAL A 170 -18.44 1.25 -3.85
C VAL A 170 -19.63 0.43 -4.33
N ASN A 171 -19.49 -0.27 -5.47
CA ASN A 171 -20.53 -1.18 -5.96
C ASN A 171 -20.80 -2.33 -5.01
N MET A 172 -19.73 -2.96 -4.51
CA MET A 172 -19.83 -4.11 -3.60
C MET A 172 -20.55 -3.72 -2.29
N VAL A 173 -20.15 -2.60 -1.66
CA VAL A 173 -20.75 -2.12 -0.41
C VAL A 173 -22.20 -1.70 -0.62
N ASN A 174 -22.51 -0.99 -1.71
CA ASN A 174 -23.88 -0.63 -2.06
C ASN A 174 -24.74 -1.88 -2.23
N HIS A 175 -24.31 -2.84 -3.04
CA HIS A 175 -25.05 -4.08 -3.28
C HIS A 175 -25.31 -4.84 -1.97
N TRP A 176 -24.30 -5.02 -1.13
CA TRP A 176 -24.45 -5.64 0.19
C TRP A 176 -25.46 -4.90 1.06
N TYR A 177 -25.34 -3.57 1.12
CA TYR A 177 -26.24 -2.75 1.91
C TYR A 177 -27.70 -2.87 1.47
N GLN A 178 -27.95 -2.84 0.15
CA GLN A 178 -29.30 -3.01 -0.40
C GLN A 178 -29.89 -4.38 -0.08
N GLN A 179 -29.08 -5.43 -0.13
CA GLN A 179 -29.52 -6.80 0.20
C GLN A 179 -29.85 -6.98 1.69
N THR A 180 -29.19 -6.22 2.56
CA THR A 180 -29.33 -6.37 4.02
C THR A 180 -30.29 -5.38 4.66
N LEU A 181 -30.86 -4.46 3.91
CA LEU A 181 -31.85 -3.49 4.44
C LEU A 181 -33.02 -4.20 5.13
N GLY A 182 -33.35 -3.75 6.35
CA GLY A 182 -34.42 -4.30 7.18
C GLY A 182 -34.10 -5.68 7.81
N THR A 183 -32.88 -6.18 7.63
CA THR A 183 -32.40 -7.41 8.28
C THR A 183 -31.50 -7.08 9.47
N PRO A 184 -31.14 -8.05 10.34
CA PRO A 184 -30.14 -7.85 11.39
C PRO A 184 -28.76 -7.40 10.87
N ALA A 185 -28.43 -7.69 9.60
CA ALA A 185 -27.18 -7.30 8.96
C ALA A 185 -27.19 -5.89 8.37
N GLU A 186 -28.31 -5.13 8.50
CA GLU A 186 -28.35 -3.76 8.02
C GLU A 186 -27.24 -2.91 8.63
N GLY A 187 -26.38 -2.37 7.77
CA GLY A 187 -25.25 -1.52 8.16
C GLY A 187 -24.02 -2.28 8.70
N GLU A 188 -24.01 -3.61 8.65
CA GLU A 188 -22.78 -4.39 8.85
C GLU A 188 -21.88 -4.35 7.61
N SER A 189 -20.59 -4.54 7.80
CA SER A 189 -19.63 -4.62 6.69
C SER A 189 -19.87 -5.86 5.81
N PRO A 190 -19.56 -5.82 4.51
CA PRO A 190 -19.61 -7.02 3.66
C PRO A 190 -18.75 -8.16 4.24
N PRO A 191 -19.16 -9.44 4.07
CA PRO A 191 -18.41 -10.60 4.53
C PRO A 191 -17.24 -10.96 3.58
N GLN A 192 -16.61 -9.96 2.98
CA GLN A 192 -15.50 -10.06 2.05
C GLN A 192 -14.74 -8.74 1.98
N LEU A 193 -13.51 -8.76 1.44
CA LEU A 193 -12.74 -7.55 1.22
C LEU A 193 -13.44 -6.66 0.17
N TYR A 194 -13.59 -5.37 0.47
CA TYR A 194 -14.18 -4.41 -0.47
C TYR A 194 -13.17 -3.89 -1.54
N HIS A 195 -11.91 -4.32 -1.47
CA HIS A 195 -10.96 -4.26 -2.57
C HIS A 195 -10.43 -5.67 -2.82
N PRO A 196 -10.27 -6.13 -4.08
CA PRO A 196 -9.98 -7.54 -4.40
C PRO A 196 -8.82 -8.14 -3.62
N TYR A 197 -7.74 -7.39 -3.44
CA TYR A 197 -6.52 -7.87 -2.80
C TYR A 197 -6.17 -7.12 -1.52
N ALA A 198 -6.26 -5.79 -1.53
CA ALA A 198 -5.72 -4.96 -0.46
C ALA A 198 -6.69 -4.70 0.69
N GLY A 199 -8.00 -4.84 0.47
CA GLY A 199 -9.00 -4.48 1.47
C GLY A 199 -8.79 -3.05 1.98
N HIS A 200 -8.63 -2.88 3.30
CA HIS A 200 -8.35 -1.59 3.93
C HIS A 200 -6.91 -1.08 3.66
N ASP A 201 -5.99 -1.97 3.33
CA ASP A 201 -4.59 -1.61 3.05
C ASP A 201 -4.37 -1.02 1.65
N ASN A 202 -5.43 -0.79 0.86
CA ASN A 202 -5.32 0.03 -0.35
C ASN A 202 -4.82 1.45 -0.02
N ASN A 203 -5.11 1.96 1.19
CA ASN A 203 -4.51 3.20 1.73
C ASN A 203 -3.15 2.97 2.43
N ARG A 204 -2.37 2.00 1.99
CA ARG A 204 -0.97 1.76 2.39
C ARG A 204 -0.06 1.51 1.19
N ASP A 205 -0.58 1.70 -0.01
CA ASP A 205 0.09 1.40 -1.28
C ASP A 205 0.75 2.64 -1.92
N TRP A 206 0.84 3.77 -1.19
CA TRP A 206 1.31 5.05 -1.72
C TRP A 206 2.83 5.16 -1.95
N TYR A 207 3.58 4.08 -1.81
CA TYR A 207 4.99 4.04 -2.20
C TYR A 207 5.37 2.76 -2.97
N MET A 208 4.72 1.61 -2.69
CA MET A 208 4.95 0.39 -3.47
C MET A 208 4.20 0.41 -4.79
N LEU A 209 3.06 1.11 -4.85
CA LEU A 209 2.29 1.35 -6.07
C LEU A 209 1.95 0.03 -6.80
N THR A 210 1.47 -0.95 -6.04
CA THR A 210 1.19 -2.30 -6.53
C THR A 210 -0.20 -2.42 -7.13
N GLN A 211 -1.17 -1.62 -6.62
CA GLN A 211 -2.56 -1.70 -7.04
C GLN A 211 -2.82 -0.80 -8.26
N LYS A 212 -3.66 -1.28 -9.15
CA LYS A 212 -3.98 -0.59 -10.42
C LYS A 212 -4.54 0.81 -10.19
N GLU A 213 -5.43 0.96 -9.20
CA GLU A 213 -6.07 2.21 -8.86
C GLU A 213 -5.06 3.24 -8.32
N THR A 214 -4.13 2.82 -7.46
CA THR A 214 -3.06 3.68 -6.95
C THR A 214 -2.13 4.13 -8.08
N ARG A 215 -1.77 3.21 -8.99
CA ARG A 215 -0.95 3.55 -10.17
C ARG A 215 -1.64 4.57 -11.07
N LEU A 216 -2.94 4.42 -11.34
CA LEU A 216 -3.71 5.38 -12.14
C LEU A 216 -3.66 6.80 -11.53
N VAL A 217 -3.86 6.91 -10.23
CA VAL A 217 -3.82 8.22 -9.55
C VAL A 217 -2.43 8.83 -9.58
N VAL A 218 -1.40 8.05 -9.29
CA VAL A 218 -0.03 8.57 -9.28
C VAL A 218 0.42 8.96 -10.70
N GLU A 219 0.24 8.08 -11.67
CA GLU A 219 0.66 8.32 -13.05
C GLU A 219 -0.11 9.47 -13.71
N LYS A 220 -1.45 9.47 -13.60
CA LYS A 220 -2.32 10.38 -14.38
C LYS A 220 -2.68 11.67 -13.63
N ILE A 221 -2.51 11.70 -12.29
CA ILE A 221 -2.86 12.90 -11.50
C ILE A 221 -1.61 13.46 -10.81
N HIS A 222 -0.98 12.73 -9.88
CA HIS A 222 0.12 13.30 -9.10
C HIS A 222 1.30 13.72 -9.98
N ASN A 223 1.74 12.85 -10.90
CA ASN A 223 2.89 13.10 -11.79
C ASN A 223 2.60 14.05 -12.95
N VAL A 224 1.33 14.45 -13.14
CA VAL A 224 0.91 15.39 -14.21
C VAL A 224 0.54 16.77 -13.64
N TRP A 225 -0.13 16.78 -12.51
CA TRP A 225 -0.70 18.00 -11.92
C TRP A 225 0.10 18.55 -10.76
N HIS A 226 0.96 17.75 -10.13
CA HIS A 226 1.79 18.12 -8.98
C HIS A 226 1.00 18.89 -7.90
N PRO A 227 -0.06 18.29 -7.29
CA PRO A 227 -0.96 19.00 -6.39
C PRO A 227 -0.22 19.63 -5.19
N GLN A 228 -0.52 20.89 -4.87
CA GLN A 228 -0.01 21.51 -3.66
C GLN A 228 -0.78 21.02 -2.42
N ILE A 229 -2.07 20.69 -2.58
CA ILE A 229 -2.94 20.24 -1.51
C ILE A 229 -3.64 18.97 -1.95
N VAL A 230 -3.52 17.90 -1.16
CA VAL A 230 -4.31 16.68 -1.28
C VAL A 230 -5.19 16.55 -0.05
N VAL A 231 -6.51 16.54 -0.24
CA VAL A 231 -7.51 16.31 0.80
C VAL A 231 -8.04 14.90 0.67
N ASP A 232 -7.67 14.03 1.59
CA ASP A 232 -8.09 12.64 1.58
C ASP A 232 -9.23 12.44 2.57
N MET A 233 -10.40 12.02 2.04
CA MET A 233 -11.67 12.00 2.75
C MET A 233 -11.92 10.63 3.35
N HIS A 234 -12.05 10.57 4.69
CA HIS A 234 -12.22 9.34 5.43
C HIS A 234 -13.34 9.39 6.46
N GLU A 235 -13.65 8.23 7.02
CA GLU A 235 -14.53 8.07 8.16
C GLU A 235 -13.86 7.25 9.27
N MET A 236 -13.84 7.81 10.48
CA MET A 236 -13.31 7.17 11.68
C MET A 236 -14.42 6.55 12.54
N SER A 237 -14.04 6.01 13.70
CA SER A 237 -14.98 5.42 14.68
C SER A 237 -16.13 6.37 15.03
N ALA A 238 -17.36 5.83 15.10
CA ALA A 238 -18.56 6.53 15.53
C ALA A 238 -18.53 7.04 16.99
N TYR A 239 -17.70 6.45 17.84
CA TYR A 239 -17.75 6.65 19.30
C TYR A 239 -16.83 7.75 19.83
N GLY A 240 -16.11 8.47 18.95
CA GLY A 240 -15.17 9.52 19.32
C GLY A 240 -15.60 10.94 18.92
N ALA A 241 -14.61 11.74 18.52
CA ALA A 241 -14.84 13.04 17.89
C ALA A 241 -15.72 12.90 16.64
N ARG A 242 -16.37 13.97 16.22
CA ARG A 242 -17.21 13.96 15.00
C ARG A 242 -16.41 14.24 13.74
N MET A 243 -15.31 15.02 13.87
CA MET A 243 -14.40 15.32 12.77
C MET A 243 -13.00 15.53 13.32
N PHE A 244 -12.02 14.86 12.72
CA PHE A 244 -10.61 15.19 12.86
C PHE A 244 -10.18 16.08 11.71
N VAL A 245 -9.41 17.11 12.04
CA VAL A 245 -8.70 17.97 11.08
C VAL A 245 -7.22 18.12 11.48
N PRO A 246 -6.29 18.29 10.53
CA PRO A 246 -4.89 18.53 10.88
C PRO A 246 -4.73 19.79 11.76
N PRO A 247 -3.55 20.02 12.37
CA PRO A 247 -2.34 19.22 12.24
C PRO A 247 -2.39 17.90 13.00
N PHE A 248 -1.46 17.01 12.65
CA PHE A 248 -1.26 15.71 13.28
C PHE A 248 -0.52 15.83 14.62
N MET A 249 -0.38 14.71 15.35
CA MET A 249 0.49 14.61 16.52
C MET A 249 1.94 14.29 16.11
N ASP A 250 2.88 14.49 17.03
CA ASP A 250 4.23 13.94 16.94
C ASP A 250 4.21 12.40 17.02
N PRO A 251 5.22 11.74 16.42
CA PRO A 251 6.35 12.33 15.72
C PRO A 251 6.05 12.71 14.27
N ILE A 252 6.80 13.69 13.78
CA ILE A 252 6.83 14.05 12.36
C ILE A 252 7.77 13.13 11.59
N ASP A 253 7.55 12.96 10.28
CA ASP A 253 8.51 12.35 9.39
C ASP A 253 9.65 13.34 9.07
N PRO A 254 10.93 12.96 9.33
CA PRO A 254 12.06 13.87 9.15
C PRO A 254 12.36 14.21 7.69
N ASN A 255 11.79 13.50 6.74
CA ASN A 255 11.98 13.73 5.31
C ASN A 255 10.92 14.64 4.69
N VAL A 256 9.88 14.99 5.43
CA VAL A 256 8.90 16.00 5.03
C VAL A 256 9.48 17.39 5.31
N ASP A 257 9.56 18.24 4.28
CA ASP A 257 10.12 19.59 4.41
C ASP A 257 9.38 20.41 5.47
N PRO A 258 10.07 21.17 6.32
CA PRO A 258 9.45 22.01 7.36
C PRO A 258 8.44 23.03 6.81
N ILE A 259 8.60 23.50 5.57
CA ILE A 259 7.62 24.38 4.90
C ILE A 259 6.28 23.66 4.78
N LEU A 260 6.28 22.38 4.36
CA LEU A 260 5.07 21.57 4.21
C LEU A 260 4.39 21.32 5.56
N GLN A 261 5.19 21.06 6.61
CA GLN A 261 4.66 20.89 7.97
C GLN A 261 3.97 22.19 8.45
N ALA A 262 4.58 23.35 8.21
CA ALA A 262 4.00 24.65 8.55
C ALA A 262 2.71 24.92 7.73
N GLN A 263 2.66 24.51 6.45
CA GLN A 263 1.46 24.62 5.62
C GLN A 263 0.33 23.73 6.14
N ILE A 264 0.62 22.50 6.60
CA ILE A 264 -0.37 21.63 7.24
C ILE A 264 -0.97 22.30 8.48
N VAL A 265 -0.15 22.96 9.31
CA VAL A 265 -0.64 23.71 10.49
C VAL A 265 -1.53 24.88 10.08
N SER A 266 -1.15 25.67 9.09
CA SER A 266 -1.91 26.81 8.59
C SER A 266 -3.26 26.37 8.00
N LEU A 267 -3.24 25.38 7.13
CA LEU A 267 -4.44 24.81 6.51
C LEU A 267 -5.36 24.21 7.57
N GLY A 268 -4.82 23.38 8.47
CA GLY A 268 -5.60 22.76 9.56
C GLY A 268 -6.26 23.77 10.48
N GLY A 269 -5.57 24.85 10.83
CA GLY A 269 -6.13 25.97 11.61
C GLY A 269 -7.30 26.64 10.90
N SER A 270 -7.22 26.85 9.60
CA SER A 270 -8.29 27.41 8.78
C SER A 270 -9.52 26.49 8.75
N LEU A 271 -9.32 25.17 8.54
CA LEU A 271 -10.39 24.18 8.58
C LEU A 271 -11.08 24.15 9.95
N PHE A 272 -10.27 24.06 11.02
CA PHE A 272 -10.77 24.05 12.40
C PHE A 272 -11.65 25.28 12.71
N SER A 273 -11.16 26.45 12.32
CA SER A 273 -11.92 27.71 12.47
C SER A 273 -13.24 27.69 11.69
N ALA A 274 -13.23 27.18 10.45
CA ALA A 274 -14.44 27.10 9.62
C ALA A 274 -15.52 26.20 10.25
N PHE A 275 -15.16 25.07 10.81
CA PHE A 275 -16.11 24.20 11.51
C PHE A 275 -16.72 24.86 12.73
N ILE A 276 -15.90 25.51 13.55
CA ILE A 276 -16.38 26.20 14.76
C ILE A 276 -17.28 27.38 14.38
N ALA A 277 -16.91 28.16 13.37
CA ALA A 277 -17.75 29.27 12.86
C ALA A 277 -19.10 28.78 12.30
N ALA A 278 -19.11 27.58 11.70
CA ALA A 278 -20.35 26.92 11.23
C ALA A 278 -21.18 26.30 12.39
N GLY A 279 -20.78 26.47 13.64
CA GLY A 279 -21.46 25.92 14.81
C GLY A 279 -21.39 24.41 14.96
N LYS A 280 -20.46 23.74 14.26
CA LYS A 280 -20.29 22.30 14.33
C LYS A 280 -19.59 21.90 15.64
N LYS A 281 -19.97 20.75 16.19
CA LYS A 281 -19.48 20.22 17.47
C LYS A 281 -18.63 18.97 17.26
N GLY A 282 -17.77 18.65 18.23
CA GLY A 282 -16.97 17.43 18.21
C GLY A 282 -15.78 17.48 17.26
N ILE A 283 -15.28 18.67 16.93
CA ILE A 283 -14.11 18.85 16.06
C ILE A 283 -12.83 18.70 16.89
N VAL A 284 -11.91 17.87 16.45
CA VAL A 284 -10.62 17.65 17.11
C VAL A 284 -9.46 17.88 16.15
N THR A 285 -8.36 18.41 16.68
CA THR A 285 -7.08 18.58 15.99
C THR A 285 -5.93 18.14 16.89
N GLN A 286 -4.75 17.89 16.36
CA GLN A 286 -3.59 17.41 17.13
C GLN A 286 -3.93 16.20 18.02
N ALA A 287 -4.61 15.22 17.43
CA ALA A 287 -5.12 14.04 18.11
C ALA A 287 -5.11 12.83 17.17
N ILE A 288 -5.24 11.63 17.72
CA ILE A 288 -5.51 10.36 17.04
C ILE A 288 -4.36 9.91 16.12
N TYR A 289 -3.90 10.74 15.17
CA TYR A 289 -2.97 10.37 14.10
C TYR A 289 -1.63 11.08 14.28
N ASP A 290 -0.52 10.33 14.15
CA ASP A 290 0.81 10.91 14.02
C ASP A 290 1.15 11.28 12.56
N ALA A 291 2.20 12.08 12.39
CA ALA A 291 2.66 12.56 11.08
C ALA A 291 3.75 11.67 10.46
N TYR A 292 3.95 10.46 10.98
CA TYR A 292 5.05 9.58 10.57
C TYR A 292 4.53 8.47 9.64
N THR A 293 4.92 8.42 8.40
CA THR A 293 4.91 7.28 7.48
C THR A 293 4.74 7.69 6.00
N PRO A 294 5.56 7.20 5.08
CA PRO A 294 5.39 7.41 3.64
C PRO A 294 4.22 6.59 3.07
N ALA A 295 3.82 5.49 3.71
CA ALA A 295 2.83 4.55 3.18
C ALA A 295 1.46 5.17 2.88
N ARG A 296 1.16 6.34 3.46
CA ARG A 296 -0.11 7.05 3.32
C ARG A 296 0.00 8.39 2.58
N ALA A 297 1.20 8.84 2.21
CA ALA A 297 1.43 10.25 1.90
C ALA A 297 2.45 10.51 0.77
N TYR A 298 2.16 9.98 -0.42
CA TYR A 298 2.99 10.21 -1.62
C TYR A 298 3.33 11.70 -1.81
N GLN A 299 2.34 12.60 -1.69
CA GLN A 299 2.49 14.02 -1.99
C GLN A 299 3.47 14.75 -1.07
N HIS A 300 3.64 14.33 0.19
CA HIS A 300 4.60 14.96 1.12
C HIS A 300 6.05 14.91 0.61
N TYR A 301 6.37 13.92 -0.21
CA TYR A 301 7.71 13.73 -0.79
C TYR A 301 7.82 14.26 -2.20
N HIS A 302 6.72 14.87 -2.72
CA HIS A 302 6.61 15.45 -4.06
C HIS A 302 6.22 16.95 -4.02
N GLY A 303 6.58 17.65 -2.92
CA GLY A 303 6.48 19.10 -2.79
C GLY A 303 5.13 19.64 -2.30
N GLY A 304 4.11 18.83 -2.12
CA GLY A 304 2.81 19.25 -1.62
C GLY A 304 2.44 18.61 -0.28
N VAL A 305 1.24 18.92 0.22
CA VAL A 305 0.73 18.34 1.46
C VAL A 305 -0.41 17.37 1.21
N ARG A 306 -0.50 16.34 2.02
CA ARG A 306 -1.67 15.48 2.11
C ARG A 306 -2.26 15.62 3.51
N ILE A 307 -3.53 15.96 3.59
CA ILE A 307 -4.27 16.05 4.85
C ILE A 307 -5.39 15.02 4.89
N LEU A 308 -5.75 14.60 6.10
CA LEU A 308 -6.92 13.77 6.38
C LEU A 308 -8.07 14.65 6.85
N LEU A 309 -9.26 14.39 6.31
CA LEU A 309 -10.52 14.77 6.92
C LEU A 309 -11.25 13.50 7.34
N GLU A 310 -11.27 13.23 8.65
CA GLU A 310 -11.83 11.99 9.22
C GLU A 310 -13.11 12.29 9.97
N THR A 311 -14.24 11.94 9.37
CA THR A 311 -15.56 12.17 9.98
C THR A 311 -16.01 10.92 10.74
N ALA A 312 -16.67 11.07 11.87
CA ALA A 312 -17.28 9.93 12.56
C ALA A 312 -18.31 9.24 11.64
N ARG A 313 -18.19 7.91 11.49
CA ARG A 313 -19.11 7.14 10.64
C ARG A 313 -20.48 6.93 11.27
N ALA A 314 -21.48 6.68 10.43
CA ALA A 314 -22.73 6.02 10.78
C ALA A 314 -22.60 4.49 10.58
N ARG A 315 -23.69 3.75 10.48
CA ARG A 315 -23.70 2.35 10.05
C ARG A 315 -24.01 2.31 8.54
N LEU A 316 -23.01 2.61 7.71
CA LEU A 316 -23.19 2.94 6.29
C LEU A 316 -24.20 4.10 6.16
N ALA A 317 -25.34 3.90 5.50
CA ALA A 317 -26.41 4.93 5.43
C ALA A 317 -27.52 4.75 6.49
N THR A 318 -27.35 3.84 7.46
CA THR A 318 -28.28 3.64 8.56
C THR A 318 -27.93 4.57 9.71
N PRO A 319 -28.87 5.43 10.18
CA PRO A 319 -28.65 6.30 11.32
C PRO A 319 -28.29 5.54 12.60
N ILE A 320 -27.43 6.16 13.41
CA ILE A 320 -27.12 5.68 14.76
C ILE A 320 -27.59 6.70 15.81
N TYR A 321 -27.87 6.23 17.00
CA TYR A 321 -28.09 7.06 18.17
C TYR A 321 -27.05 6.71 19.24
N LEU A 322 -26.33 7.70 19.71
CA LEU A 322 -25.30 7.53 20.72
C LEU A 322 -25.61 8.41 21.93
N ASN A 323 -25.63 7.81 23.12
CA ASN A 323 -25.68 8.55 24.36
C ASN A 323 -24.29 9.15 24.66
N LYS A 324 -24.23 10.27 25.35
CA LYS A 324 -22.97 10.90 25.78
C LYS A 324 -22.03 9.92 26.52
N GLY A 325 -22.58 9.00 27.32
CA GLY A 325 -21.81 8.03 28.08
C GLY A 325 -21.18 6.92 27.23
N GLU A 326 -21.61 6.72 25.99
CA GLU A 326 -21.04 5.75 25.06
C GLU A 326 -19.81 6.31 24.31
N LEU A 327 -19.64 7.64 24.35
CA LEU A 327 -18.52 8.29 23.68
C LEU A 327 -17.21 7.98 24.39
N ARG A 328 -16.15 7.78 23.62
CA ARG A 328 -14.81 7.39 24.08
C ARG A 328 -13.79 8.44 23.70
N SER A 329 -12.95 8.79 24.67
CA SER A 329 -11.78 9.64 24.41
C SER A 329 -10.77 8.89 23.53
N GLY A 330 -10.04 9.64 22.74
CA GLY A 330 -8.92 9.12 21.95
C GLY A 330 -7.59 9.73 22.42
N ASP A 331 -6.56 9.46 21.63
CA ASP A 331 -5.24 10.00 21.91
C ASP A 331 -5.26 11.53 21.86
N ASN A 332 -4.72 12.14 22.89
CA ASN A 332 -4.58 13.58 23.11
C ASN A 332 -5.89 14.40 23.21
N TYR A 333 -7.05 13.78 23.47
CA TYR A 333 -8.28 14.53 23.80
C TYR A 333 -9.23 13.73 24.70
N ASN A 334 -10.05 14.47 25.46
CA ASN A 334 -11.13 13.91 26.25
C ASN A 334 -12.47 14.30 25.62
N VAL A 335 -13.25 13.32 25.15
CA VAL A 335 -14.51 13.55 24.43
C VAL A 335 -15.58 14.24 25.26
N HIS A 336 -15.47 14.21 26.61
CA HIS A 336 -16.44 14.78 27.55
C HIS A 336 -16.09 16.17 28.07
N ARG A 337 -14.86 16.67 27.77
CA ARG A 337 -14.34 17.93 28.32
C ARG A 337 -13.77 18.83 27.23
N PRO A 338 -14.11 20.12 27.22
CA PRO A 338 -13.47 21.08 26.33
C PRO A 338 -11.95 21.14 26.59
N SER A 339 -11.18 21.25 25.51
CA SER A 339 -9.75 21.53 25.51
C SER A 339 -9.40 22.41 24.31
N TRP A 340 -8.17 22.90 24.26
CA TRP A 340 -7.69 23.77 23.17
C TRP A 340 -7.85 23.13 21.79
N ASN A 341 -7.58 21.82 21.70
CA ASN A 341 -7.71 21.05 20.48
C ASN A 341 -9.08 20.37 20.30
N PHE A 342 -10.03 20.54 21.24
CA PHE A 342 -11.38 19.99 21.23
C PHE A 342 -12.35 20.91 21.99
N PRO A 343 -12.63 22.17 21.50
CA PRO A 343 -13.27 23.21 22.29
C PRO A 343 -14.76 22.98 22.53
N VAL A 344 -15.47 22.31 21.63
CA VAL A 344 -16.91 22.09 21.70
C VAL A 344 -17.24 20.61 21.61
N PRO A 345 -17.32 19.87 22.73
CA PRO A 345 -17.73 18.47 22.76
C PRO A 345 -19.12 18.25 22.11
N TRP A 346 -19.28 17.10 21.47
CA TRP A 346 -20.59 16.64 21.02
C TRP A 346 -21.31 15.91 22.16
N GLU A 347 -22.57 16.25 22.40
CA GLU A 347 -23.32 15.78 23.57
C GLU A 347 -24.06 14.44 23.33
N GLY A 348 -23.81 13.77 22.22
CA GLY A 348 -24.59 12.61 21.79
C GLY A 348 -25.83 13.02 20.98
N GLY A 349 -26.61 12.02 20.57
CA GLY A 349 -27.80 12.18 19.76
C GLY A 349 -27.81 11.31 18.52
N VAL A 350 -28.68 11.62 17.60
CA VAL A 350 -28.74 10.95 16.28
C VAL A 350 -27.58 11.42 15.43
N TRP A 351 -26.94 10.48 14.74
CA TRP A 351 -25.88 10.74 13.76
C TRP A 351 -26.20 10.00 12.45
N ARG A 352 -26.23 10.73 11.35
CA ARG A 352 -26.72 10.29 10.06
C ARG A 352 -25.66 10.43 8.98
N LEU A 353 -25.85 9.76 7.88
CA LEU A 353 -25.04 9.98 6.67
C LEU A 353 -25.11 11.45 6.20
N ARG A 354 -26.28 12.09 6.31
CA ARG A 354 -26.43 13.51 5.97
C ARG A 354 -25.52 14.41 6.83
N ASP A 355 -25.41 14.14 8.12
CA ASP A 355 -24.52 14.91 9.01
C ASP A 355 -23.06 14.78 8.56
N ILE A 356 -22.64 13.57 8.15
CA ILE A 356 -21.30 13.32 7.64
C ILE A 356 -21.06 14.14 6.36
N VAL A 357 -21.97 14.08 5.39
CA VAL A 357 -21.89 14.83 4.13
C VAL A 357 -21.73 16.33 4.41
N GLU A 358 -22.50 16.89 5.34
CA GLU A 358 -22.39 18.32 5.69
C GLU A 358 -21.03 18.68 6.30
N TYR A 359 -20.51 17.84 7.22
CA TYR A 359 -19.19 18.08 7.79
C TYR A 359 -18.10 18.02 6.71
N GLN A 360 -18.14 17.04 5.84
CA GLN A 360 -17.18 16.88 4.75
C GLN A 360 -17.21 18.07 3.78
N LYS A 361 -18.40 18.56 3.41
CA LYS A 361 -18.56 19.76 2.56
C LYS A 361 -17.94 21.01 3.18
N ILE A 362 -18.13 21.25 4.48
CA ILE A 362 -17.54 22.40 5.18
C ILE A 362 -16.01 22.32 5.13
N GLY A 363 -15.43 21.15 5.46
CA GLY A 363 -14.00 20.95 5.45
C GLY A 363 -13.39 21.16 4.07
N LEU A 364 -14.01 20.56 3.05
CA LEU A 364 -13.53 20.66 1.67
C LEU A 364 -13.62 22.09 1.12
N ARG A 365 -14.76 22.79 1.37
CA ARG A 365 -14.90 24.19 0.97
C ARG A 365 -13.84 25.07 1.64
N ALA A 366 -13.57 24.86 2.93
CA ALA A 366 -12.54 25.60 3.65
C ALA A 366 -11.12 25.33 3.08
N ALA A 367 -10.83 24.09 2.68
CA ALA A 367 -9.57 23.75 2.04
C ALA A 367 -9.39 24.45 0.68
N LEU A 368 -10.44 24.46 -0.16
CA LEU A 368 -10.40 25.15 -1.46
C LEU A 368 -10.24 26.67 -1.28
N LEU A 369 -10.98 27.29 -0.33
CA LEU A 369 -10.83 28.71 -0.01
C LEU A 369 -9.43 29.06 0.50
N HIS A 370 -8.83 28.21 1.33
CA HIS A 370 -7.44 28.40 1.76
C HIS A 370 -6.49 28.32 0.57
N GLY A 371 -6.67 27.33 -0.33
CA GLY A 371 -5.92 27.23 -1.56
C GLY A 371 -6.05 28.46 -2.46
N ALA A 372 -7.27 29.02 -2.57
CA ALA A 372 -7.55 30.20 -3.37
C ALA A 372 -6.94 31.47 -2.77
N ARG A 373 -7.20 31.74 -1.50
CA ARG A 373 -6.76 32.96 -0.79
C ARG A 373 -5.25 33.06 -0.64
N TYR A 374 -4.59 31.93 -0.45
CA TYR A 374 -3.14 31.83 -0.30
C TYR A 374 -2.43 31.27 -1.52
N ARG A 375 -3.04 31.37 -2.72
CA ARG A 375 -2.55 30.81 -3.98
C ARG A 375 -1.06 31.07 -4.21
N LYS A 376 -0.64 32.34 -4.14
CA LYS A 376 0.77 32.71 -4.36
C LYS A 376 1.70 32.04 -3.36
N ALA A 377 1.32 32.01 -2.09
CA ALA A 377 2.14 31.39 -1.05
C ALA A 377 2.25 29.85 -1.24
N TRP A 378 1.15 29.18 -1.68
CA TRP A 378 1.19 27.75 -2.01
C TRP A 378 2.16 27.47 -3.15
N LEU A 379 2.08 28.21 -4.27
CA LEU A 379 2.94 28.02 -5.42
C LEU A 379 4.40 28.39 -5.11
N GLU A 380 4.66 29.48 -4.40
CA GLU A 380 5.99 29.88 -4.00
C GLU A 380 6.65 28.86 -3.06
N ASN A 381 5.91 28.36 -2.08
CA ASN A 381 6.41 27.34 -1.16
C ASN A 381 6.67 26.02 -1.89
N PHE A 382 5.80 25.63 -2.83
CA PHE A 382 6.03 24.47 -3.68
C PHE A 382 7.35 24.57 -4.45
N TYR A 383 7.60 25.71 -5.10
CA TYR A 383 8.86 26.00 -5.75
C TYR A 383 10.06 25.94 -4.79
N ARG A 384 9.94 26.55 -3.59
CA ARG A 384 11.01 26.59 -2.58
C ARG A 384 11.35 25.17 -2.06
N VAL A 385 10.37 24.31 -1.88
CA VAL A 385 10.61 22.90 -1.53
C VAL A 385 11.38 22.17 -2.63
N GLY A 386 11.04 22.42 -3.89
CA GLY A 386 11.79 21.93 -5.06
C GLY A 386 13.25 22.41 -5.03
N VAL A 387 13.48 23.72 -4.78
CA VAL A 387 14.84 24.29 -4.65
C VAL A 387 15.61 23.62 -3.52
N ALA A 388 15.00 23.44 -2.35
CA ALA A 388 15.65 22.78 -1.23
C ALA A 388 16.02 21.31 -1.55
N SER A 389 15.17 20.62 -2.31
CA SER A 389 15.42 19.24 -2.73
C SER A 389 16.62 19.13 -3.68
N ILE A 390 16.69 19.96 -4.73
CA ILE A 390 17.83 19.95 -5.68
C ILE A 390 19.14 20.46 -5.09
N GLN A 391 19.09 21.12 -3.94
CA GLN A 391 20.26 21.58 -3.18
C GLN A 391 20.66 20.65 -2.04
N ARG A 392 19.99 19.52 -1.88
CA ARG A 392 20.27 18.54 -0.81
C ARG A 392 21.69 18.00 -0.94
N SER A 393 22.49 18.17 0.11
CA SER A 393 23.88 17.76 0.12
C SER A 393 24.13 16.42 0.85
N GLN A 394 23.20 15.97 1.68
CA GLN A 394 23.33 14.74 2.49
C GLN A 394 22.02 13.98 2.66
N PRO A 395 22.07 12.64 2.49
CA PRO A 395 23.18 11.92 1.87
C PRO A 395 23.43 12.44 0.45
N TYR A 396 24.62 12.21 -0.10
CA TYR A 396 24.92 12.60 -1.48
C TYR A 396 24.24 11.67 -2.49
N ALA A 397 24.30 10.36 -2.24
CA ALA A 397 23.70 9.34 -3.10
C ALA A 397 23.38 8.07 -2.34
N PHE A 398 22.50 7.26 -2.93
CA PHE A 398 22.41 5.83 -2.68
C PHE A 398 22.97 5.07 -3.89
N VAL A 399 23.65 3.93 -3.64
CA VAL A 399 24.27 3.12 -4.67
C VAL A 399 23.81 1.67 -4.50
N LEU A 400 23.32 1.08 -5.61
CA LEU A 400 22.87 -0.30 -5.70
C LEU A 400 23.74 -1.03 -6.73
N PRO A 401 24.56 -2.02 -6.33
CA PRO A 401 25.35 -2.80 -7.25
C PRO A 401 24.46 -3.57 -8.26
N PRO A 402 24.92 -3.80 -9.51
CA PRO A 402 24.11 -4.46 -10.53
C PRO A 402 23.92 -5.96 -10.24
N GLU A 403 24.90 -6.57 -9.60
CA GLU A 403 24.85 -7.98 -9.22
C GLU A 403 24.17 -8.10 -7.86
N GLN A 404 22.92 -8.51 -7.87
CA GLN A 404 22.13 -8.78 -6.69
C GLN A 404 21.89 -10.28 -6.54
N ARG A 405 21.70 -10.73 -5.31
CA ARG A 405 21.31 -12.11 -5.02
C ARG A 405 19.90 -12.43 -5.57
N ASP A 406 19.01 -11.44 -5.53
CA ASP A 406 17.66 -11.47 -6.08
C ASP A 406 17.54 -10.34 -7.10
N SER A 407 17.71 -10.69 -8.38
CA SER A 407 17.67 -9.71 -9.48
C SER A 407 16.29 -9.12 -9.67
N GLN A 408 15.23 -9.93 -9.51
CA GLN A 408 13.86 -9.43 -9.62
C GLN A 408 13.59 -8.33 -8.57
N SER A 409 14.02 -8.55 -7.33
CA SER A 409 13.84 -7.57 -6.25
C SER A 409 14.57 -6.24 -6.50
N LEU A 410 15.73 -6.27 -7.19
CA LEU A 410 16.41 -5.04 -7.63
C LEU A 410 15.53 -4.24 -8.60
N TYR A 411 15.03 -4.89 -9.65
CA TYR A 411 14.18 -4.21 -10.64
C TYR A 411 12.86 -3.74 -10.03
N ASP A 412 12.29 -4.49 -9.12
CA ASP A 412 11.10 -4.08 -8.36
C ASP A 412 11.35 -2.80 -7.54
N LEU A 413 12.53 -2.68 -6.92
CA LEU A 413 12.92 -1.46 -6.19
C LEU A 413 13.12 -0.29 -7.15
N LEU A 414 13.83 -0.51 -8.25
CA LEU A 414 14.06 0.52 -9.25
C LEU A 414 12.76 0.99 -9.91
N GLU A 415 11.81 0.08 -10.20
CA GLU A 415 10.48 0.42 -10.73
C GLU A 415 9.70 1.33 -9.78
N VAL A 416 9.74 1.05 -8.47
CA VAL A 416 9.10 1.93 -7.46
C VAL A 416 9.67 3.35 -7.51
N LEU A 417 10.99 3.47 -7.62
CA LEU A 417 11.67 4.77 -7.67
C LEU A 417 11.35 5.51 -8.98
N ASP A 418 11.44 4.83 -10.12
CA ASP A 418 11.16 5.38 -11.45
C ASP A 418 9.70 5.82 -11.57
N PHE A 419 8.75 4.99 -11.11
CA PHE A 419 7.33 5.33 -11.09
C PHE A 419 7.05 6.56 -10.22
N GLY A 420 7.77 6.70 -9.10
CA GLY A 420 7.79 7.89 -8.24
C GLY A 420 8.58 9.07 -8.81
N LYS A 421 9.02 9.00 -10.08
CA LYS A 421 9.78 10.05 -10.77
C LYS A 421 11.13 10.38 -10.12
N VAL A 422 11.74 9.43 -9.45
CA VAL A 422 13.13 9.53 -8.98
C VAL A 422 14.08 9.32 -10.16
N GLU A 423 15.01 10.24 -10.34
CA GLU A 423 16.07 10.14 -11.35
C GLU A 423 17.08 9.06 -10.96
N ILE A 424 17.24 8.06 -11.83
CA ILE A 424 18.13 6.93 -11.65
C ILE A 424 19.28 7.07 -12.64
N GLN A 425 20.50 6.98 -12.13
CA GLN A 425 21.72 6.99 -12.95
C GLN A 425 22.36 5.60 -12.98
N ARG A 426 23.11 5.28 -14.04
CA ARG A 426 23.86 4.04 -14.17
C ARG A 426 25.32 4.31 -14.47
N ALA A 427 26.22 3.75 -13.66
CA ALA A 427 27.66 3.89 -13.82
C ALA A 427 28.15 3.16 -15.08
N GLN A 428 28.90 3.86 -15.93
CA GLN A 428 29.46 3.29 -17.16
C GLN A 428 30.78 2.56 -16.91
N GLU A 429 31.52 2.99 -15.89
CA GLU A 429 32.80 2.44 -15.49
C GLU A 429 32.81 2.18 -13.97
N PRO A 430 33.71 1.32 -13.47
CA PRO A 430 33.90 1.18 -12.03
C PRO A 430 34.31 2.53 -11.41
N PHE A 431 33.81 2.83 -10.21
CA PHE A 431 34.12 4.07 -9.50
C PHE A 431 34.40 3.84 -8.02
N GLN A 432 35.02 4.82 -7.38
CA GLN A 432 35.37 4.77 -5.96
C GLN A 432 34.69 5.89 -5.16
N VAL A 433 34.28 5.56 -3.94
CA VAL A 433 33.77 6.51 -2.96
C VAL A 433 34.70 6.56 -1.75
N ARG A 434 34.75 7.69 -1.04
CA ARG A 434 35.59 7.83 0.16
C ARG A 434 35.12 6.87 1.26
N SER A 435 33.81 6.79 1.48
CA SER A 435 33.17 5.88 2.41
C SER A 435 31.70 5.67 2.03
N SER A 436 31.18 4.48 2.30
CA SER A 436 29.74 4.20 2.25
C SER A 436 29.29 3.57 3.57
N THR A 437 28.00 3.64 3.85
CA THR A 437 27.36 2.91 4.94
C THR A 437 26.40 1.89 4.32
N VAL A 438 26.46 0.66 4.74
CA VAL A 438 25.51 -0.37 4.34
C VAL A 438 24.14 -0.05 4.93
N VAL A 439 23.13 0.08 4.09
CA VAL A 439 21.71 0.19 4.50
C VAL A 439 21.11 -1.20 4.52
N SER A 440 21.26 -1.92 3.42
CA SER A 440 20.83 -3.29 3.26
C SER A 440 21.90 -4.03 2.49
N ALA A 441 22.34 -5.13 3.04
CA ALA A 441 23.25 -6.08 2.41
C ALA A 441 23.00 -7.45 3.03
N PRO A 442 23.58 -8.50 2.48
CA PRO A 442 23.86 -9.70 3.25
C PRO A 442 24.50 -9.27 4.57
N LEU A 443 23.83 -9.56 5.69
CA LEU A 443 24.28 -9.11 6.99
C LEU A 443 25.70 -9.64 7.23
N GLY A 444 26.63 -8.73 7.52
CA GLY A 444 28.06 -9.07 7.66
C GLY A 444 28.95 -8.62 6.49
N LEU A 445 28.40 -8.10 5.39
CA LEU A 445 29.24 -7.47 4.38
C LEU A 445 29.85 -6.14 4.90
N PRO A 446 31.12 -5.88 4.58
CA PRO A 446 31.76 -4.63 4.94
C PRO A 446 31.21 -3.46 4.13
N ASN A 447 31.38 -2.24 4.67
CA ASN A 447 31.19 -1.03 3.89
C ASN A 447 32.03 -1.08 2.61
N ARG A 448 31.42 -0.77 1.47
CA ARG A 448 32.06 -0.84 0.17
C ARG A 448 32.61 0.52 -0.24
N ARG A 449 33.80 0.52 -0.84
CA ARG A 449 34.42 1.74 -1.39
C ARG A 449 34.50 1.74 -2.91
N GLU A 450 34.46 0.57 -3.51
CA GLU A 450 34.53 0.37 -4.96
C GLU A 450 33.24 -0.22 -5.45
N PHE A 451 32.70 0.36 -6.51
CA PHE A 451 31.47 -0.10 -7.15
C PHE A 451 31.75 -0.42 -8.61
N PRO A 452 31.25 -1.54 -9.14
CA PRO A 452 31.49 -1.94 -10.52
C PRO A 452 30.70 -1.07 -11.50
N ALA A 453 31.11 -1.11 -12.78
CA ALA A 453 30.30 -0.63 -13.87
C ALA A 453 28.89 -1.26 -13.83
N GLY A 454 27.88 -0.54 -14.26
CA GLY A 454 26.48 -0.98 -14.19
C GLY A 454 25.79 -0.72 -12.86
N SER A 455 26.51 -0.26 -11.82
CA SER A 455 25.88 0.13 -10.53
C SER A 455 24.87 1.25 -10.75
N TYR A 456 23.71 1.13 -10.12
CA TYR A 456 22.70 2.19 -10.09
C TYR A 456 23.02 3.21 -9.02
N VAL A 457 22.91 4.48 -9.36
CA VAL A 457 23.23 5.63 -8.48
C VAL A 457 22.04 6.55 -8.42
N ILE A 458 21.52 6.75 -7.21
CA ILE A 458 20.40 7.64 -6.93
C ILE A 458 20.99 8.89 -6.26
N LEU A 459 21.23 9.94 -7.04
CA LEU A 459 21.74 11.22 -6.51
C LEU A 459 20.62 11.93 -5.77
N MET A 460 20.92 12.48 -4.58
CA MET A 460 19.90 13.15 -3.77
C MET A 460 19.60 14.59 -4.22
N GLN A 461 20.42 15.16 -5.09
CA GLN A 461 20.24 16.50 -5.68
C GLN A 461 19.28 16.47 -6.86
N GLN A 462 18.03 16.10 -6.58
CA GLN A 462 16.97 15.97 -7.58
C GLN A 462 15.62 16.39 -6.97
N PRO A 463 14.58 16.71 -7.76
CA PRO A 463 13.29 17.18 -7.25
C PRO A 463 12.64 16.23 -6.24
N TYR A 464 12.69 14.93 -6.51
CA TYR A 464 12.05 13.91 -5.64
C TYR A 464 13.06 13.12 -4.78
N GLY A 465 14.20 13.74 -4.46
CA GLY A 465 15.20 13.18 -3.56
C GLY A 465 14.66 12.86 -2.16
N ALA A 466 13.61 13.56 -1.70
CA ALA A 466 12.95 13.25 -0.43
C ALA A 466 12.23 11.89 -0.48
N PHE A 467 11.58 11.55 -1.60
CA PHE A 467 10.94 10.26 -1.80
C PHE A 467 11.96 9.11 -1.83
N ALA A 468 13.02 9.27 -2.62
CA ALA A 468 14.11 8.30 -2.64
C ALA A 468 14.74 8.10 -1.26
N LYS A 469 15.03 9.19 -0.53
CA LYS A 469 15.64 9.15 0.80
C LYS A 469 14.76 8.38 1.80
N THR A 470 13.49 8.70 1.88
CA THR A 470 12.58 8.07 2.86
C THR A 470 12.39 6.57 2.62
N LEU A 471 12.54 6.12 1.35
CA LEU A 471 12.42 4.71 1.01
C LEU A 471 13.74 3.92 1.11
N LEU A 472 14.89 4.60 0.97
CA LEU A 472 16.18 3.92 0.91
C LEU A 472 16.99 3.98 2.21
N GLU A 473 16.71 4.90 3.13
CA GLU A 473 17.45 5.01 4.39
C GLU A 473 16.95 4.06 5.49
N ILE A 474 17.79 3.78 6.46
CA ILE A 474 17.35 3.14 7.72
C ILE A 474 16.51 4.15 8.49
N GLN A 475 15.32 3.73 8.89
CA GLN A 475 14.38 4.57 9.61
C GLN A 475 14.52 4.40 11.11
N HIS A 476 14.46 5.51 11.82
CA HIS A 476 14.49 5.57 13.27
C HIS A 476 13.25 6.30 13.77
N TYR A 477 12.24 5.55 14.20
CA TYR A 477 11.07 6.15 14.81
C TYR A 477 11.40 6.62 16.23
N PRO A 478 11.20 7.91 16.55
CA PRO A 478 11.48 8.42 17.90
C PRO A 478 10.35 7.99 18.84
N GLY A 479 10.55 6.95 19.63
CA GLY A 479 9.58 6.51 20.62
C GLY A 479 9.12 7.66 21.51
N SER A 480 7.88 8.13 21.36
CA SER A 480 7.30 9.16 22.23
C SER A 480 6.56 8.55 23.42
N ARG A 481 6.57 9.24 24.56
CA ARG A 481 5.81 8.83 25.75
C ARG A 481 4.56 9.69 25.92
N GLU A 482 3.51 9.16 26.53
CA GLU A 482 2.29 9.91 26.84
C GLU A 482 2.57 11.07 27.78
N TYR A 483 3.51 10.87 28.73
CA TYR A 483 4.04 11.86 29.65
C TYR A 483 5.44 11.43 30.12
N PRO A 484 6.28 12.32 30.67
CA PRO A 484 7.61 11.97 31.16
C PRO A 484 7.58 10.78 32.13
N GLY A 485 8.26 9.68 31.77
CA GLY A 485 8.27 8.44 32.55
C GLY A 485 7.00 7.57 32.40
N GLY A 486 6.03 8.00 31.59
CA GLY A 486 4.81 7.24 31.27
C GLY A 486 5.02 6.16 30.20
N PRO A 487 3.94 5.44 29.81
CA PRO A 487 3.99 4.46 28.75
C PRO A 487 4.36 5.12 27.41
N PHE A 488 4.91 4.33 26.50
CA PHE A 488 5.10 4.77 25.12
C PHE A 488 3.75 4.93 24.43
N ARG A 489 3.61 5.98 23.63
CA ARG A 489 2.51 6.11 22.68
C ARG A 489 2.70 5.06 21.60
N ARG A 490 1.63 4.39 21.26
CA ARG A 490 1.64 3.46 20.15
C ARG A 490 1.73 4.25 18.83
N PRO A 491 2.70 3.96 17.96
CA PRO A 491 2.69 4.50 16.60
C PRO A 491 1.37 4.16 15.89
N PHE A 492 0.90 5.08 15.09
CA PHE A 492 -0.36 4.88 14.36
C PHE A 492 -0.24 3.76 13.31
N ASP A 493 0.92 3.64 12.66
CA ASP A 493 1.20 2.61 11.65
C ASP A 493 2.61 2.04 11.84
N VAL A 494 3.09 1.26 10.83
CA VAL A 494 4.44 0.70 10.82
C VAL A 494 5.51 1.80 10.93
N THR A 495 6.60 1.45 11.58
CA THR A 495 7.70 2.37 11.85
C THR A 495 8.88 2.22 10.89
N ALA A 496 8.81 1.25 9.96
CA ALA A 496 9.84 0.98 8.98
C ALA A 496 9.28 0.65 7.59
N GLN A 497 9.82 1.33 6.56
CA GLN A 497 9.55 1.11 5.14
C GLN A 497 10.83 1.12 4.30
N THR A 498 11.96 0.73 4.86
CA THR A 498 13.26 0.70 4.17
C THR A 498 13.26 -0.37 3.07
N LEU A 499 13.11 0.05 1.81
CA LEU A 499 12.92 -0.87 0.68
C LEU A 499 14.10 -1.83 0.49
N GLY A 500 15.33 -1.35 0.57
CA GLY A 500 16.50 -2.21 0.44
C GLY A 500 16.42 -3.42 1.40
N ILE A 501 16.00 -3.20 2.66
CA ILE A 501 15.84 -4.26 3.66
C ILE A 501 14.61 -5.13 3.35
N GLN A 502 13.47 -4.53 3.02
CA GLN A 502 12.23 -5.28 2.74
C GLN A 502 12.36 -6.20 1.53
N LEU A 503 13.08 -5.75 0.50
CA LEU A 503 13.27 -6.49 -0.73
C LEU A 503 14.53 -7.39 -0.71
N GLY A 504 15.41 -7.20 0.27
CA GLY A 504 16.69 -7.90 0.32
C GLY A 504 17.69 -7.45 -0.74
N VAL A 505 17.61 -6.17 -1.14
CA VAL A 505 18.47 -5.53 -2.16
C VAL A 505 19.67 -4.87 -1.50
N GLU A 506 20.87 -5.22 -1.95
CA GLU A 506 22.13 -4.60 -1.49
C GLU A 506 22.12 -3.11 -1.83
N THR A 507 22.12 -2.26 -0.79
CA THR A 507 21.97 -0.81 -0.89
C THR A 507 22.99 -0.12 0.01
N TYR A 508 23.69 0.88 -0.54
CA TYR A 508 24.71 1.65 0.17
C TYR A 508 24.36 3.13 0.17
N GLN A 509 24.50 3.78 1.33
CA GLN A 509 24.38 5.22 1.49
C GLN A 509 25.76 5.87 1.42
N VAL A 510 25.92 6.88 0.57
CA VAL A 510 27.15 7.65 0.39
C VAL A 510 26.90 9.08 0.82
N MET A 511 27.70 9.55 1.81
CA MET A 511 27.50 10.88 2.41
C MET A 511 28.24 12.01 1.68
N GLN A 512 29.28 11.69 0.94
CA GLN A 512 30.17 12.68 0.32
C GLN A 512 30.16 12.56 -1.20
N PRO A 513 30.35 13.67 -1.93
CA PRO A 513 30.50 13.64 -3.38
C PRO A 513 31.62 12.73 -3.84
N PHE A 514 31.45 12.14 -5.00
CA PHE A 514 32.41 11.31 -5.71
C PHE A 514 32.34 11.59 -7.22
N GLU A 515 33.35 11.16 -7.94
CA GLU A 515 33.39 11.24 -9.41
C GLU A 515 33.06 9.88 -10.02
N ALA A 516 32.15 9.87 -10.96
CA ALA A 516 31.78 8.68 -11.72
C ALA A 516 31.21 9.09 -13.08
N SER A 517 31.46 8.27 -14.12
CA SER A 517 30.81 8.41 -15.42
C SER A 517 29.41 7.80 -15.31
N LEU A 518 28.38 8.64 -15.34
CA LEU A 518 26.99 8.26 -15.08
C LEU A 518 26.13 8.60 -16.32
N ASN A 519 25.24 7.69 -16.69
CA ASN A 519 24.19 7.91 -17.68
C ASN A 519 22.83 7.78 -17.01
N GLU A 520 21.90 8.62 -17.40
CA GLU A 520 20.50 8.54 -16.95
C GLU A 520 19.85 7.25 -17.46
N VAL A 521 18.98 6.67 -16.66
CA VAL A 521 18.12 5.53 -17.01
C VAL A 521 16.74 6.07 -17.34
N ASP A 522 16.40 6.11 -18.64
CA ASP A 522 15.13 6.67 -19.11
C ASP A 522 13.92 5.85 -18.66
N GLU A 523 14.06 4.52 -18.57
CA GLU A 523 13.02 3.58 -18.18
C GLU A 523 13.66 2.33 -17.56
N VAL A 524 13.12 1.91 -16.44
CA VAL A 524 13.55 0.66 -15.78
C VAL A 524 12.88 -0.53 -16.46
N GLN A 525 13.69 -1.37 -17.12
CA GLN A 525 13.22 -2.57 -17.79
C GLN A 525 13.79 -3.83 -17.12
N VAL A 526 12.90 -4.77 -16.79
CA VAL A 526 13.32 -6.09 -16.30
C VAL A 526 13.96 -6.87 -17.45
N PRO A 527 15.22 -7.28 -17.36
CA PRO A 527 15.86 -8.03 -18.45
C PRO A 527 15.27 -9.43 -18.57
N SER A 528 15.28 -9.98 -19.77
CA SER A 528 15.03 -11.40 -19.95
C SER A 528 16.12 -12.23 -19.32
N GLY A 529 15.78 -13.43 -18.87
CA GLY A 529 16.75 -14.36 -18.28
C GLY A 529 17.81 -14.83 -19.30
N GLN A 530 18.87 -15.34 -18.77
CA GLN A 530 20.04 -15.77 -19.54
C GLN A 530 20.25 -17.28 -19.42
N ILE A 531 20.60 -17.90 -20.54
CA ILE A 531 21.02 -19.31 -20.59
C ILE A 531 22.52 -19.35 -20.89
N GLU A 532 23.26 -20.03 -20.05
CA GLU A 532 24.69 -20.19 -20.15
C GLU A 532 25.04 -21.68 -20.30
N GLY A 533 26.16 -22.02 -20.97
CA GLY A 533 26.63 -23.39 -21.17
C GLY A 533 25.89 -24.19 -22.25
N GLU A 534 26.19 -25.47 -22.30
CA GLU A 534 25.62 -26.41 -23.28
C GLU A 534 25.12 -27.68 -22.57
N GLY A 535 23.97 -28.21 -23.00
CA GLY A 535 23.43 -29.46 -22.46
C GLY A 535 21.91 -29.49 -22.44
N ILE A 536 21.37 -30.50 -21.77
CA ILE A 536 19.92 -30.74 -21.66
C ILE A 536 19.43 -30.64 -20.21
N TYR A 537 20.30 -30.45 -19.26
CA TYR A 537 19.92 -30.25 -17.87
C TYR A 537 20.13 -28.79 -17.49
N GLY A 538 19.07 -28.10 -17.13
CA GLY A 538 19.10 -26.72 -16.62
C GLY A 538 19.23 -26.68 -15.11
N LEU A 539 20.24 -25.97 -14.63
CA LEU A 539 20.46 -25.67 -13.22
C LEU A 539 20.20 -24.20 -12.95
N PHE A 540 19.40 -23.84 -11.96
CA PHE A 540 19.14 -22.45 -11.61
C PHE A 540 19.03 -22.25 -10.10
N SER A 541 19.36 -21.03 -9.69
CA SER A 541 19.42 -20.68 -8.27
C SER A 541 18.03 -20.49 -7.65
N HIS A 542 17.90 -20.88 -6.39
CA HIS A 542 16.76 -20.63 -5.52
C HIS A 542 16.82 -19.24 -4.84
N THR A 543 17.86 -18.44 -5.14
CA THR A 543 18.11 -17.18 -4.44
C THR A 543 17.23 -16.03 -4.90
N ASP A 544 16.78 -16.07 -6.15
CA ASP A 544 15.90 -15.07 -6.77
C ASP A 544 14.44 -15.51 -6.65
N ASN A 545 13.52 -14.62 -6.25
CA ASN A 545 12.10 -14.93 -6.13
C ASN A 545 11.46 -15.39 -7.45
N ALA A 546 12.00 -14.93 -8.57
CA ALA A 546 11.53 -15.31 -9.89
C ALA A 546 11.63 -16.80 -10.18
N PHE A 547 12.42 -17.57 -9.39
CA PHE A 547 12.48 -19.02 -9.49
C PHE A 547 11.09 -19.67 -9.42
N ALA A 548 10.20 -19.12 -8.59
CA ALA A 548 8.87 -19.71 -8.41
C ALA A 548 8.03 -19.62 -9.68
N ARG A 549 8.11 -18.50 -10.44
CA ARG A 549 7.45 -18.39 -11.75
C ARG A 549 7.99 -19.41 -12.75
N LEU A 550 9.31 -19.54 -12.81
CA LEU A 550 9.92 -20.51 -13.70
C LEU A 550 9.50 -21.95 -13.35
N VAL A 551 9.55 -22.32 -12.08
CA VAL A 551 9.12 -23.65 -11.60
C VAL A 551 7.64 -23.90 -11.94
N ASN A 552 6.77 -22.96 -11.71
CA ASN A 552 5.32 -23.10 -12.00
C ASN A 552 5.06 -23.20 -13.51
N ARG A 553 5.81 -22.46 -14.35
CA ARG A 553 5.75 -22.60 -15.81
C ARG A 553 6.25 -23.97 -16.30
N LEU A 554 7.31 -24.49 -15.71
CA LEU A 554 7.81 -25.84 -15.99
C LEU A 554 6.78 -26.91 -15.62
N PHE A 555 6.12 -26.80 -14.47
CA PHE A 555 5.05 -27.71 -14.10
C PHE A 555 3.85 -27.66 -15.05
N LYS A 556 3.46 -26.48 -15.53
CA LYS A 556 2.41 -26.33 -16.56
C LYS A 556 2.76 -27.04 -17.87
N GLN A 557 4.05 -27.22 -18.15
CA GLN A 557 4.57 -28.01 -19.26
C GLN A 557 4.80 -29.50 -18.92
N ASN A 558 4.33 -29.97 -17.73
CA ASN A 558 4.52 -31.33 -17.23
C ASN A 558 5.99 -31.76 -17.09
N ARG A 559 6.88 -30.81 -16.83
CA ARG A 559 8.30 -31.11 -16.61
C ARG A 559 8.57 -31.45 -15.15
N ALA A 560 9.38 -32.49 -14.92
CA ALA A 560 9.85 -32.83 -13.58
C ALA A 560 10.90 -31.82 -13.12
N VAL A 561 10.72 -31.27 -11.93
CA VAL A 561 11.65 -30.34 -11.28
C VAL A 561 12.17 -30.97 -10.00
N PHE A 562 13.44 -30.78 -9.74
CA PHE A 562 14.13 -31.33 -8.59
C PHE A 562 14.90 -30.23 -7.87
N TRP A 563 15.05 -30.32 -6.56
CA TRP A 563 15.97 -29.46 -5.82
C TRP A 563 17.12 -30.26 -5.18
N ALA A 564 18.25 -29.60 -4.99
CA ALA A 564 19.44 -30.17 -4.43
C ALA A 564 19.39 -30.09 -2.89
N PRO A 565 19.46 -31.23 -2.17
CA PRO A 565 19.49 -31.25 -0.71
C PRO A 565 20.84 -30.79 -0.13
N ASN A 566 21.88 -30.70 -0.95
CA ASN A 566 23.22 -30.24 -0.58
C ASN A 566 23.84 -29.42 -1.70
N GLY A 567 24.81 -28.55 -1.36
CA GLY A 567 25.61 -27.85 -2.35
C GLY A 567 26.48 -28.83 -3.13
N PHE A 568 26.78 -28.51 -4.42
CA PHE A 568 27.59 -29.38 -5.30
C PHE A 568 28.36 -28.55 -6.33
N SER A 569 29.21 -29.19 -7.11
CA SER A 569 29.88 -28.56 -8.24
C SER A 569 29.58 -29.34 -9.52
N ALA A 570 29.36 -28.62 -10.61
CA ALA A 570 29.16 -29.19 -11.95
C ALA A 570 29.85 -28.30 -13.00
N GLU A 571 30.55 -28.91 -13.94
CA GLU A 571 31.25 -28.24 -15.08
C GLU A 571 32.08 -27.00 -14.65
N GLY A 572 32.70 -27.04 -13.46
CA GLY A 572 33.56 -25.98 -12.91
C GLY A 572 32.82 -24.86 -12.16
N ALA A 573 31.48 -24.88 -12.10
CA ALA A 573 30.67 -23.97 -11.30
C ALA A 573 30.23 -24.61 -9.96
N SER A 574 30.06 -23.81 -8.93
CA SER A 574 29.53 -24.23 -7.62
C SER A 574 28.09 -23.85 -7.48
N PHE A 575 27.28 -24.77 -7.02
CA PHE A 575 25.81 -24.59 -6.83
C PHE A 575 25.44 -24.77 -5.35
N PRO A 576 24.71 -23.85 -4.76
CA PRO A 576 24.29 -23.93 -3.35
C PRO A 576 23.22 -25.00 -3.13
N VAL A 577 22.97 -25.31 -1.86
CA VAL A 577 21.79 -26.08 -1.42
C VAL A 577 20.51 -25.42 -1.94
N GLY A 578 19.51 -26.21 -2.32
CA GLY A 578 18.26 -25.73 -2.90
C GLY A 578 18.33 -25.42 -4.39
N THR A 579 19.50 -25.56 -5.06
CA THR A 579 19.59 -25.39 -6.52
C THR A 579 18.57 -26.28 -7.22
N LEU A 580 17.88 -25.73 -8.21
CA LEU A 580 16.84 -26.42 -8.96
C LEU A 580 17.43 -27.06 -10.24
N LEU A 581 16.91 -28.23 -10.59
CA LEU A 581 17.25 -28.95 -11.78
C LEU A 581 16.01 -29.30 -12.59
N VAL A 582 16.11 -29.08 -13.90
CA VAL A 582 15.09 -29.48 -14.90
C VAL A 582 15.77 -30.13 -16.10
N HIS A 583 15.04 -31.03 -16.77
CA HIS A 583 15.47 -31.60 -18.04
C HIS A 583 14.75 -30.91 -19.21
N PHE A 584 15.47 -30.46 -20.23
CA PHE A 584 14.97 -29.84 -21.45
C PHE A 584 15.17 -30.80 -22.64
N ASP A 585 14.07 -31.26 -23.26
CA ASP A 585 14.15 -32.17 -24.43
C ASP A 585 14.59 -31.45 -25.71
N GLU A 586 14.23 -30.17 -25.86
CA GLU A 586 14.50 -29.32 -27.00
C GLU A 586 15.63 -28.31 -26.77
N GLY A 587 16.37 -28.45 -25.67
CA GLY A 587 17.54 -27.65 -25.32
C GLY A 587 17.22 -26.15 -25.07
N GLU A 588 18.11 -25.29 -25.52
CA GLU A 588 18.18 -23.88 -25.25
C GLU A 588 16.91 -23.10 -25.64
N ILE A 589 16.29 -23.41 -26.78
CA ILE A 589 15.12 -22.67 -27.32
C ILE A 589 13.93 -22.74 -26.39
N ALA A 590 13.61 -23.92 -25.88
CA ALA A 590 12.46 -24.09 -24.96
C ALA A 590 12.70 -23.37 -23.61
N ALA A 591 13.94 -23.37 -23.12
CA ALA A 591 14.28 -22.66 -21.89
C ALA A 591 14.19 -21.13 -22.05
N GLN A 592 14.65 -20.57 -23.16
CA GLN A 592 14.65 -19.12 -23.42
C GLN A 592 13.22 -18.54 -23.42
N GLN A 593 12.25 -19.25 -24.01
CA GLN A 593 10.84 -18.80 -24.01
C GLN A 593 10.24 -18.70 -22.60
N LEU A 594 10.68 -19.57 -21.68
CA LEU A 594 10.21 -19.54 -20.30
C LEU A 594 10.79 -18.38 -19.48
N LEU A 595 11.90 -17.79 -19.96
CA LEU A 595 12.68 -16.75 -19.30
C LEU A 595 12.42 -15.34 -19.87
N GLU A 596 11.46 -15.16 -20.77
CA GLU A 596 11.26 -13.89 -21.49
C GLU A 596 11.06 -12.69 -20.53
N ASP A 597 10.35 -12.88 -19.43
CA ASP A 597 10.06 -11.89 -18.39
C ASP A 597 10.57 -12.29 -16.98
N ILE A 598 11.55 -13.20 -16.93
CA ILE A 598 12.11 -13.75 -15.69
C ILE A 598 13.64 -13.50 -15.68
N PRO A 599 14.18 -12.59 -14.87
CA PRO A 599 15.60 -12.23 -14.89
C PRO A 599 16.51 -13.28 -14.21
N LEU A 600 16.31 -14.54 -14.53
CA LEU A 600 17.08 -15.66 -13.98
C LEU A 600 18.19 -16.13 -14.92
N LYS A 601 19.28 -16.63 -14.32
CA LYS A 601 20.31 -17.36 -15.02
C LYS A 601 20.09 -18.86 -14.90
N VAL A 602 20.05 -19.54 -16.03
CA VAL A 602 19.98 -21.01 -16.14
C VAL A 602 21.27 -21.53 -16.73
N GLN A 603 22.01 -22.34 -15.97
CA GLN A 603 23.22 -23.01 -16.43
C GLN A 603 22.86 -24.36 -17.03
N LEU A 604 23.09 -24.54 -18.33
CA LEU A 604 22.95 -25.84 -18.97
C LEU A 604 24.20 -26.70 -18.71
N VAL A 605 23.96 -27.97 -18.41
CA VAL A 605 25.02 -28.99 -18.23
C VAL A 605 24.68 -30.23 -19.04
N LYS A 606 25.73 -30.92 -19.54
CA LYS A 606 25.58 -32.09 -20.41
C LYS A 606 25.13 -33.34 -19.68
N LYS A 607 25.49 -33.45 -18.39
CA LYS A 607 25.18 -34.60 -17.55
C LYS A 607 24.45 -34.16 -16.29
N ARG A 608 23.46 -34.96 -15.87
CA ARG A 608 22.82 -34.79 -14.59
C ARG A 608 23.86 -34.99 -13.47
N PRO A 609 24.05 -33.98 -12.59
CA PRO A 609 24.97 -34.13 -11.45
C PRO A 609 24.53 -35.28 -10.53
N GLU A 610 25.51 -36.05 -10.03
CA GLU A 610 25.25 -37.21 -9.15
C GLU A 610 24.92 -36.72 -7.73
N LEU A 611 23.64 -36.62 -7.42
CA LEU A 611 23.06 -36.19 -6.12
C LEU A 611 21.79 -36.97 -5.83
N ALA A 612 21.44 -37.08 -4.55
CA ALA A 612 20.12 -37.54 -4.12
C ALA A 612 19.09 -36.44 -4.32
N TRP A 613 18.81 -36.09 -5.57
CA TRP A 613 17.83 -35.06 -5.93
C TRP A 613 16.46 -35.38 -5.38
N GLN A 614 15.82 -34.39 -4.75
CA GLN A 614 14.45 -34.48 -4.26
C GLN A 614 13.49 -33.89 -5.30
N GLN A 615 12.57 -34.70 -5.77
CA GLN A 615 11.55 -34.23 -6.71
C GLN A 615 10.54 -33.37 -5.97
N ILE A 616 10.17 -32.26 -6.58
CA ILE A 616 9.01 -31.44 -6.20
C ILE A 616 7.97 -31.47 -7.32
N ARG A 617 6.72 -31.21 -6.96
CA ARG A 617 5.62 -31.14 -7.93
C ARG A 617 4.77 -29.90 -7.69
N MET A 618 3.86 -29.60 -8.63
CA MET A 618 2.91 -28.51 -8.46
C MET A 618 2.05 -28.76 -7.21
N PRO A 619 2.10 -27.88 -6.19
CA PRO A 619 1.33 -28.08 -4.98
C PRO A 619 -0.18 -27.83 -5.24
N ARG A 620 -1.02 -28.68 -4.69
CA ARG A 620 -2.47 -28.45 -4.60
C ARG A 620 -2.75 -27.63 -3.36
N ILE A 621 -2.97 -26.33 -3.54
CA ILE A 621 -3.05 -25.34 -2.47
C ILE A 621 -4.50 -25.03 -2.13
N GLY A 622 -4.90 -25.27 -0.87
CA GLY A 622 -6.08 -24.68 -0.26
C GLY A 622 -5.71 -23.38 0.45
N LEU A 623 -6.29 -22.25 0.04
CA LEU A 623 -6.09 -20.97 0.71
C LEU A 623 -7.31 -20.66 1.57
N TYR A 624 -7.13 -20.64 2.90
CA TYR A 624 -8.23 -20.30 3.80
C TYR A 624 -8.69 -18.86 3.64
N LYS A 625 -9.99 -18.69 3.41
CA LYS A 625 -10.68 -17.40 3.19
C LYS A 625 -11.89 -17.31 4.12
N SER A 626 -11.69 -16.74 5.30
CA SER A 626 -12.75 -16.50 6.27
C SER A 626 -13.78 -15.48 5.76
N PHE A 627 -15.04 -15.66 6.10
CA PHE A 627 -16.07 -14.63 5.93
C PHE A 627 -15.87 -13.42 6.87
N SER A 628 -15.14 -13.57 7.96
CA SER A 628 -14.56 -12.46 8.73
C SER A 628 -13.30 -11.98 8.02
N SER A 629 -13.46 -11.32 6.87
CA SER A 629 -12.42 -11.05 5.88
C SER A 629 -11.07 -10.61 6.46
N ALA A 630 -9.99 -11.23 5.99
CA ALA A 630 -8.61 -10.92 6.35
C ALA A 630 -7.88 -10.24 5.20
N ILE A 631 -7.25 -9.09 5.46
CA ILE A 631 -6.49 -8.34 4.46
C ILE A 631 -5.35 -9.17 3.88
N ASP A 632 -4.64 -9.91 4.75
CA ASP A 632 -3.53 -10.77 4.32
C ASP A 632 -3.95 -11.93 3.41
N GLU A 633 -5.20 -12.37 3.46
CA GLU A 633 -5.73 -13.34 2.50
C GLU A 633 -5.70 -12.74 1.09
N GLY A 634 -6.17 -11.51 0.92
CA GLY A 634 -6.15 -10.82 -0.36
C GLY A 634 -4.73 -10.58 -0.88
N TRP A 635 -3.81 -10.12 -0.03
CA TRP A 635 -2.41 -9.98 -0.42
C TRP A 635 -1.75 -11.31 -0.76
N THR A 636 -2.14 -12.40 -0.07
CA THR A 636 -1.64 -13.74 -0.40
C THR A 636 -2.11 -14.17 -1.78
N ARG A 637 -3.39 -13.92 -2.14
CA ARG A 637 -3.89 -14.18 -3.50
C ARG A 637 -3.11 -13.40 -4.55
N TRP A 638 -2.90 -12.11 -4.32
CA TRP A 638 -2.14 -11.26 -5.24
C TRP A 638 -0.75 -11.83 -5.54
N ILE A 639 -0.05 -12.35 -4.50
CA ILE A 639 1.28 -12.93 -4.67
C ILE A 639 1.20 -14.30 -5.35
N LEU A 640 0.29 -15.18 -4.93
CA LEU A 640 0.15 -16.49 -5.57
C LEU A 640 -0.17 -16.36 -7.06
N GLU A 641 -1.04 -15.44 -7.44
CA GLU A 641 -1.37 -15.15 -8.84
C GLU A 641 -0.17 -14.55 -9.59
N GLY A 642 0.53 -13.59 -9.01
CA GLY A 642 1.73 -12.97 -9.60
C GLY A 642 2.90 -13.93 -9.82
N TYR A 643 3.00 -14.97 -9.00
CA TYR A 643 4.00 -16.04 -9.15
C TYR A 643 3.43 -17.32 -9.77
N GLU A 644 2.23 -17.26 -10.32
CA GLU A 644 1.58 -18.32 -11.09
C GLU A 644 1.31 -19.62 -10.30
N PHE A 645 1.12 -19.55 -8.98
CA PHE A 645 0.66 -20.67 -8.18
C PHE A 645 -0.83 -20.90 -8.37
N PRO A 646 -1.29 -22.11 -8.73
CA PRO A 646 -2.70 -22.45 -8.67
C PRO A 646 -3.11 -22.64 -7.21
N TYR A 647 -4.28 -22.11 -6.84
CA TYR A 647 -4.86 -22.30 -5.52
C TYR A 647 -6.38 -22.37 -5.59
N GLN A 648 -6.99 -22.91 -4.56
CA GLN A 648 -8.44 -22.86 -4.33
C GLN A 648 -8.71 -22.14 -3.00
N SER A 649 -9.57 -21.12 -3.03
CA SER A 649 -10.06 -20.49 -1.81
C SER A 649 -11.00 -21.43 -1.06
N LEU A 650 -10.75 -21.62 0.24
CA LEU A 650 -11.54 -22.48 1.12
C LEU A 650 -12.16 -21.63 2.23
N ASN A 651 -13.48 -21.52 2.24
CA ASN A 651 -14.18 -20.85 3.33
C ASN A 651 -14.38 -21.76 4.55
N ASP A 652 -14.99 -21.22 5.59
CA ASP A 652 -15.25 -21.95 6.84
C ASP A 652 -16.05 -23.25 6.61
N GLN A 653 -17.03 -23.24 5.70
CA GLN A 653 -17.83 -24.40 5.38
C GLN A 653 -17.04 -25.43 4.57
N ASP A 654 -16.22 -25.00 3.61
CA ASP A 654 -15.38 -25.90 2.82
C ASP A 654 -14.43 -26.69 3.71
N ILE A 655 -13.79 -26.05 4.72
CA ILE A 655 -12.94 -26.75 5.69
C ILE A 655 -13.75 -27.77 6.52
N ARG A 656 -14.99 -27.46 6.87
CA ARG A 656 -15.83 -28.38 7.65
C ARG A 656 -16.38 -29.55 6.83
N GLU A 657 -16.64 -29.39 5.51
CA GLU A 657 -17.43 -30.33 4.74
C GLU A 657 -16.71 -30.97 3.55
N ALA A 658 -15.77 -30.24 2.89
CA ALA A 658 -15.10 -30.72 1.69
C ALA A 658 -14.09 -31.84 2.00
N ASP A 659 -13.67 -32.59 0.97
CA ASP A 659 -12.58 -33.56 1.04
C ASP A 659 -11.22 -32.85 1.05
N LEU A 660 -10.60 -32.74 2.22
CA LEU A 660 -9.30 -32.09 2.36
C LEU A 660 -8.13 -32.90 1.78
N SER A 661 -8.30 -34.19 1.47
CA SER A 661 -7.26 -35.03 0.84
C SER A 661 -6.93 -34.62 -0.60
N GLU A 662 -7.78 -33.76 -1.22
CA GLU A 662 -7.49 -33.15 -2.51
C GLU A 662 -6.35 -32.14 -2.48
N TYR A 663 -5.94 -31.68 -1.28
CA TYR A 663 -4.87 -30.70 -1.09
C TYR A 663 -3.58 -31.35 -0.58
N ASP A 664 -2.45 -30.74 -0.93
CA ASP A 664 -1.14 -31.08 -0.35
C ASP A 664 -0.83 -30.15 0.81
N VAL A 665 -1.32 -28.90 0.69
CA VAL A 665 -1.10 -27.84 1.67
C VAL A 665 -2.32 -26.97 1.85
N ILE A 666 -2.66 -26.64 3.11
CA ILE A 666 -3.66 -25.62 3.43
C ILE A 666 -2.95 -24.45 4.11
N LEU A 667 -3.08 -23.27 3.51
CA LEU A 667 -2.42 -22.03 3.93
C LEU A 667 -3.41 -21.13 4.66
N PHE A 668 -3.05 -20.75 5.89
CA PHE A 668 -3.78 -19.80 6.74
C PHE A 668 -3.06 -18.45 6.75
N PRO A 669 -3.56 -17.42 6.07
CA PRO A 669 -3.03 -16.07 6.15
C PRO A 669 -3.13 -15.48 7.56
N HIS A 670 -2.39 -14.39 7.81
CA HIS A 670 -2.45 -13.69 9.09
C HIS A 670 -3.89 -13.26 9.43
N GLN A 671 -4.41 -13.77 10.54
CA GLN A 671 -5.71 -13.42 11.10
C GLN A 671 -5.76 -13.81 12.59
N GLU A 672 -6.52 -13.06 13.38
CA GLU A 672 -6.75 -13.38 14.79
C GLU A 672 -7.39 -14.77 14.95
N PRO A 673 -6.88 -15.62 15.88
CA PRO A 673 -7.43 -16.96 16.13
C PRO A 673 -8.93 -16.98 16.39
N THR A 674 -9.44 -16.00 17.13
CA THR A 674 -10.87 -15.87 17.44
C THR A 674 -11.73 -15.67 16.21
N LYS A 675 -11.26 -14.90 15.23
CA LYS A 675 -11.97 -14.69 13.97
C LYS A 675 -11.99 -15.93 13.09
N ILE A 676 -10.90 -16.69 13.09
CA ILE A 676 -10.81 -17.97 12.38
C ILE A 676 -11.77 -19.00 13.02
N GLU A 677 -11.77 -19.10 14.34
CA GLU A 677 -12.53 -20.13 15.05
C GLU A 677 -14.02 -19.80 15.17
N GLN A 678 -14.35 -18.54 15.47
CA GLN A 678 -15.72 -18.11 15.76
C GLN A 678 -16.42 -17.45 14.57
N GLY A 679 -15.67 -16.82 13.64
CA GLY A 679 -16.18 -16.16 12.43
C GLY A 679 -17.14 -15.01 12.73
N LEU A 680 -18.15 -14.85 11.86
CA LEU A 680 -19.17 -13.83 11.97
C LEU A 680 -20.33 -14.27 12.86
N GLY A 681 -20.93 -13.32 13.59
CA GLY A 681 -22.01 -13.56 14.55
C GLY A 681 -23.41 -13.61 13.91
N ASP A 682 -24.42 -13.70 14.77
CA ASP A 682 -25.84 -13.94 14.42
C ASP A 682 -26.51 -12.78 13.65
N SER A 683 -25.91 -11.60 13.62
CA SER A 683 -26.40 -10.48 12.78
C SER A 683 -26.29 -10.77 11.29
N TYR A 684 -25.35 -11.62 10.87
CA TYR A 684 -25.15 -11.97 9.46
C TYR A 684 -26.11 -13.05 8.96
N PRO A 685 -26.38 -13.15 7.65
CA PRO A 685 -27.08 -14.27 7.04
C PRO A 685 -26.43 -15.62 7.36
N GLU A 686 -27.21 -16.68 7.50
CA GLU A 686 -26.78 -17.98 8.00
C GLU A 686 -25.54 -18.54 7.28
N GLN A 687 -25.46 -18.40 5.96
CA GLN A 687 -24.33 -18.89 5.14
C GLN A 687 -22.98 -18.24 5.47
N TYR A 688 -22.97 -17.11 6.15
CA TYR A 688 -21.76 -16.39 6.53
C TYR A 688 -21.40 -16.52 8.01
N ARG A 689 -22.28 -17.16 8.83
CA ARG A 689 -22.11 -17.25 10.27
C ARG A 689 -21.08 -18.29 10.68
N GLY A 690 -20.50 -18.03 11.83
CA GLY A 690 -19.54 -18.92 12.45
C GLY A 690 -18.19 -18.90 11.75
N GLY A 691 -17.27 -19.69 12.25
CA GLY A 691 -15.93 -19.93 11.73
C GLY A 691 -15.68 -21.43 11.63
N LEU A 692 -14.44 -21.85 11.76
CA LEU A 692 -14.06 -23.25 11.72
C LEU A 692 -14.70 -24.08 12.84
N GLY A 693 -14.88 -23.48 14.02
CA GLY A 693 -15.39 -24.19 15.19
C GLY A 693 -14.55 -25.38 15.59
N LYS A 694 -15.11 -26.23 16.44
CA LYS A 694 -14.43 -27.47 16.88
C LYS A 694 -14.29 -28.49 15.76
N GLU A 695 -15.26 -28.55 14.87
CA GLU A 695 -15.30 -29.51 13.76
C GLU A 695 -14.23 -29.23 12.72
N GLY A 696 -14.15 -27.99 12.22
CA GLY A 696 -13.11 -27.60 11.26
C GLY A 696 -11.71 -27.78 11.84
N MET A 697 -11.51 -27.44 13.13
CA MET A 697 -10.25 -27.66 13.83
C MET A 697 -9.88 -29.13 13.95
N ALA A 698 -10.87 -30.04 14.16
CA ALA A 698 -10.62 -31.47 14.20
C ALA A 698 -10.24 -32.02 12.81
N ARG A 699 -10.91 -31.58 11.75
CA ARG A 699 -10.61 -31.97 10.37
C ARG A 699 -9.22 -31.50 9.91
N LEU A 700 -8.84 -30.28 10.23
CA LEU A 700 -7.48 -29.78 9.94
C LEU A 700 -6.41 -30.61 10.65
N ARG A 701 -6.67 -30.96 11.92
CA ARG A 701 -5.77 -31.84 12.67
C ARG A 701 -5.65 -33.22 12.02
N GLN A 702 -6.76 -33.81 11.60
CA GLN A 702 -6.77 -35.08 10.87
C GLN A 702 -6.00 -34.97 9.57
N PHE A 703 -6.25 -33.94 8.76
CA PHE A 703 -5.54 -33.67 7.50
C PHE A 703 -4.00 -33.66 7.71
N ALA A 704 -3.54 -32.95 8.75
CA ALA A 704 -2.11 -32.93 9.06
C ALA A 704 -1.61 -34.31 9.55
N SER A 705 -2.39 -35.06 10.33
CA SER A 705 -2.00 -36.40 10.82
C SER A 705 -1.91 -37.43 9.67
N GLU A 706 -2.68 -37.26 8.61
CA GLU A 706 -2.75 -38.13 7.43
C GLU A 706 -1.74 -37.76 6.31
N GLY A 707 -0.84 -36.81 6.55
CA GLY A 707 0.26 -36.48 5.64
C GLY A 707 0.19 -35.09 5.03
N GLY A 708 -0.90 -34.35 5.26
CA GLY A 708 -1.07 -32.98 4.76
C GLY A 708 -0.15 -31.98 5.49
N THR A 709 0.12 -30.86 4.81
CA THR A 709 0.90 -29.76 5.39
C THR A 709 -0.03 -28.58 5.70
N LEU A 710 0.03 -28.07 6.93
CA LEU A 710 -0.65 -26.85 7.34
C LEU A 710 0.37 -25.72 7.52
N VAL A 711 0.15 -24.58 6.88
CA VAL A 711 0.99 -23.40 7.01
C VAL A 711 0.18 -22.26 7.63
N PHE A 712 0.62 -21.75 8.77
CA PHE A 712 -0.03 -20.65 9.47
C PHE A 712 0.89 -19.43 9.51
N LEU A 713 0.38 -18.27 9.09
CA LEU A 713 1.14 -17.01 9.02
C LEU A 713 0.72 -16.05 10.14
N GLY A 714 1.70 -15.37 10.73
CA GLY A 714 1.47 -14.32 11.72
C GLY A 714 0.60 -14.80 12.90
N GLU A 715 -0.46 -14.05 13.25
CA GLU A 715 -1.34 -14.41 14.38
C GLU A 715 -2.08 -15.73 14.20
N ALA A 716 -2.36 -16.15 12.97
CA ALA A 716 -3.00 -17.44 12.72
C ALA A 716 -2.17 -18.61 13.28
N SER A 717 -0.84 -18.47 13.37
CA SER A 717 0.04 -19.50 13.95
C SER A 717 -0.18 -19.76 15.45
N ARG A 718 -0.86 -18.86 16.16
CA ARG A 718 -1.28 -19.09 17.55
C ARG A 718 -2.36 -20.16 17.66
N LEU A 719 -3.22 -20.29 16.64
CA LEU A 719 -4.39 -21.16 16.69
C LEU A 719 -4.06 -22.63 16.95
N PRO A 720 -3.16 -23.29 16.21
CA PRO A 720 -2.79 -24.69 16.49
C PRO A 720 -2.04 -24.84 17.81
N LEU A 721 -1.25 -23.88 18.25
CA LEU A 721 -0.60 -23.90 19.57
C LEU A 721 -1.63 -23.89 20.70
N LEU A 722 -2.67 -23.07 20.57
CA LEU A 722 -3.74 -22.97 21.58
C LEU A 722 -4.64 -24.21 21.62
N ARG A 723 -4.85 -24.90 20.48
CA ARG A 723 -5.87 -25.94 20.35
C ARG A 723 -5.32 -27.38 20.33
N TRP A 724 -4.09 -27.58 19.85
CA TRP A 724 -3.55 -28.95 19.64
C TRP A 724 -2.39 -29.33 20.54
N GLN A 725 -1.97 -28.46 21.47
CA GLN A 725 -0.87 -28.72 22.40
C GLN A 725 0.42 -29.18 21.69
N LEU A 726 0.82 -28.45 20.66
CA LEU A 726 1.96 -28.81 19.80
C LEU A 726 3.35 -28.70 20.47
N GLY A 727 3.40 -28.41 21.76
CA GLY A 727 4.67 -28.28 22.50
C GLY A 727 5.37 -26.94 22.25
N GLY A 728 4.61 -25.88 22.03
CA GLY A 728 5.09 -24.52 21.91
C GLY A 728 4.16 -23.51 22.54
N VAL A 729 4.68 -22.34 22.87
CA VAL A 729 3.92 -21.20 23.39
C VAL A 729 4.35 -19.93 22.65
N ASP A 730 3.39 -19.03 22.40
CA ASP A 730 3.70 -17.67 22.01
C ASP A 730 4.12 -16.88 23.25
N ILE A 731 5.35 -16.39 23.24
CA ILE A 731 5.89 -15.61 24.36
C ILE A 731 5.34 -14.18 24.38
N THR A 732 4.90 -13.65 23.22
CA THR A 732 4.42 -12.26 23.11
C THR A 732 3.00 -12.08 23.63
N ASP A 733 2.20 -13.14 23.67
CA ASP A 733 0.78 -13.12 24.12
C ASP A 733 0.60 -12.71 25.59
N ARG A 734 1.62 -12.92 26.42
CA ARG A 734 1.58 -12.63 27.86
C ARG A 734 2.17 -11.27 28.22
N LEU A 735 2.79 -10.58 27.26
CA LEU A 735 3.46 -9.30 27.50
C LEU A 735 2.50 -8.14 27.30
N THR A 736 2.53 -7.20 28.23
CA THR A 736 1.80 -5.95 28.08
C THR A 736 2.54 -5.00 27.12
N SER A 737 1.85 -4.02 26.57
CA SER A 737 2.47 -2.98 25.71
C SER A 737 3.54 -2.14 26.43
N ARG A 738 3.62 -2.22 27.77
CA ARG A 738 4.67 -1.58 28.57
C ARG A 738 5.94 -2.43 28.66
N GLU A 739 5.82 -3.72 28.48
CA GLU A 739 6.92 -4.68 28.54
C GLU A 739 7.48 -4.94 27.15
N PHE A 740 6.59 -5.03 26.15
CA PHE A 740 6.97 -5.36 24.79
C PHE A 740 6.06 -4.64 23.77
N SER A 741 6.67 -3.99 22.79
CA SER A 741 5.92 -3.35 21.71
C SER A 741 6.78 -3.25 20.45
N VAL A 742 6.29 -3.80 19.34
CA VAL A 742 6.89 -3.72 18.01
C VAL A 742 5.79 -3.42 16.99
N PRO A 743 5.47 -2.14 16.78
CA PRO A 743 4.40 -1.74 15.87
C PRO A 743 4.92 -1.59 14.42
N GLY A 744 5.36 -2.68 13.81
CA GLY A 744 5.87 -2.69 12.44
C GLY A 744 7.32 -2.22 12.32
N ALA A 745 8.25 -3.10 12.62
CA ALA A 745 9.69 -2.89 12.46
C ALA A 745 10.33 -4.04 11.67
N LEU A 746 11.46 -3.76 11.03
CA LEU A 746 12.27 -4.76 10.35
C LEU A 746 13.29 -5.32 11.32
N LEU A 747 13.20 -6.61 11.60
CA LEU A 747 14.00 -7.30 12.58
C LEU A 747 14.94 -8.32 11.94
N ARG A 748 16.14 -8.45 12.49
CA ARG A 748 17.17 -9.41 12.12
C ARG A 748 16.81 -10.80 12.64
N VAL A 749 16.94 -11.78 11.76
CA VAL A 749 16.78 -13.20 12.10
C VAL A 749 17.93 -14.03 11.57
N SER A 750 18.21 -15.16 12.24
CA SER A 750 19.10 -16.21 11.78
C SER A 750 18.29 -17.34 11.16
N VAL A 751 18.71 -17.84 10.01
CA VAL A 751 17.98 -18.81 9.18
C VAL A 751 18.79 -20.08 9.03
N ASN A 752 18.18 -21.23 9.31
CA ASN A 752 18.71 -22.52 8.88
C ASN A 752 18.41 -22.70 7.38
N ASN A 753 19.34 -22.22 6.53
CA ASN A 753 19.22 -22.28 5.08
C ASN A 753 19.56 -23.66 4.47
N HIS A 754 19.89 -24.65 5.30
CA HIS A 754 19.98 -26.06 4.92
C HIS A 754 18.64 -26.81 5.07
N HIS A 755 17.66 -26.21 5.70
CA HIS A 755 16.29 -26.71 5.78
C HIS A 755 15.51 -26.31 4.51
N PRO A 756 14.66 -27.18 3.91
CA PRO A 756 13.90 -26.84 2.69
C PRO A 756 13.17 -25.51 2.74
N ILE A 757 12.53 -25.16 3.85
CA ILE A 757 11.84 -23.89 4.03
C ILE A 757 12.82 -22.69 3.97
N GLY A 758 14.08 -22.90 4.32
CA GLY A 758 15.13 -21.87 4.29
C GLY A 758 15.96 -21.84 2.99
N TYR A 759 15.72 -22.72 2.01
CA TYR A 759 16.49 -22.73 0.77
C TYR A 759 16.45 -21.37 0.06
N GLY A 760 17.57 -20.99 -0.52
CA GLY A 760 17.72 -19.69 -1.17
C GLY A 760 17.77 -18.49 -0.23
N MET A 761 17.51 -18.65 1.06
CA MET A 761 17.70 -17.61 2.06
C MET A 761 19.17 -17.51 2.48
N MET A 762 19.54 -16.39 3.05
CA MET A 762 20.84 -16.23 3.71
C MET A 762 20.78 -16.72 5.15
N GLU A 763 21.94 -16.97 5.77
CA GLU A 763 22.04 -17.31 7.20
C GLU A 763 21.47 -16.22 8.11
N GLU A 764 21.51 -14.96 7.67
CA GLU A 764 20.86 -13.85 8.32
C GLU A 764 19.91 -13.16 7.32
N ALA A 765 18.72 -12.80 7.77
CA ALA A 765 17.69 -12.14 6.97
C ALA A 765 16.94 -11.09 7.80
N ALA A 766 16.10 -10.30 7.13
CA ALA A 766 15.18 -9.34 7.74
C ALA A 766 13.75 -9.82 7.62
N VAL A 767 12.98 -9.69 8.70
CA VAL A 767 11.55 -10.00 8.73
C VAL A 767 10.75 -8.81 9.23
N MET A 768 9.53 -8.64 8.72
CA MET A 768 8.58 -7.65 9.22
C MET A 768 7.86 -8.21 10.45
N PHE A 769 8.08 -7.59 11.59
CA PHE A 769 7.36 -7.88 12.83
C PHE A 769 6.29 -6.81 13.06
N TRP A 770 5.03 -7.20 13.07
CA TRP A 770 3.91 -6.31 13.37
C TRP A 770 2.80 -7.07 14.07
N HIS A 771 2.77 -6.96 15.41
CA HIS A 771 1.81 -7.66 16.27
C HIS A 771 1.74 -9.18 16.02
N THR A 772 2.90 -9.79 15.81
CA THR A 772 3.04 -11.19 15.44
C THR A 772 3.65 -11.99 16.59
N PRO A 773 3.46 -13.32 16.65
CA PRO A 773 4.01 -14.16 17.71
C PRO A 773 5.50 -14.41 17.56
N ALA A 774 6.13 -14.75 18.68
CA ALA A 774 7.44 -15.37 18.76
C ALA A 774 7.33 -16.60 19.67
N PHE A 775 8.00 -17.69 19.30
CA PHE A 775 7.75 -18.98 19.90
C PHE A 775 8.86 -19.44 20.84
N ASP A 776 8.45 -20.10 21.94
CA ASP A 776 9.29 -20.96 22.74
C ASP A 776 8.82 -22.41 22.57
N LEU A 777 9.70 -23.25 22.01
CA LEU A 777 9.34 -24.60 21.55
C LEU A 777 9.97 -25.66 22.46
N SER A 778 9.17 -26.62 22.89
CA SER A 778 9.64 -27.86 23.53
C SER A 778 9.62 -29.05 22.57
N ARG A 779 9.02 -28.92 21.40
CA ARG A 779 8.93 -29.92 20.33
C ARG A 779 8.96 -29.24 18.96
N GLY A 780 9.47 -29.93 17.95
CA GLY A 780 9.59 -29.42 16.58
C GLY A 780 10.98 -28.84 16.29
N LEU A 781 11.16 -28.32 15.11
CA LEU A 781 12.40 -27.72 14.61
C LEU A 781 12.23 -26.23 14.41
N SER A 782 13.08 -25.45 15.01
CA SER A 782 13.18 -24.02 14.73
C SER A 782 14.01 -23.81 13.47
N VAL A 783 13.40 -23.29 12.42
CA VAL A 783 14.05 -22.98 11.13
C VAL A 783 14.58 -21.55 11.12
N VAL A 784 13.89 -20.63 11.81
CA VAL A 784 14.29 -19.22 11.89
C VAL A 784 14.20 -18.75 13.34
N HIS A 785 15.25 -18.05 13.80
CA HIS A 785 15.32 -17.45 15.13
C HIS A 785 15.53 -15.96 15.06
N TYR A 786 14.95 -15.20 15.98
CA TYR A 786 15.33 -13.80 16.18
C TYR A 786 16.78 -13.70 16.64
N SER A 787 17.53 -12.73 16.12
CA SER A 787 18.94 -12.55 16.41
C SER A 787 19.20 -12.41 17.91
N SER A 788 20.32 -12.98 18.36
CA SER A 788 20.80 -12.86 19.74
C SER A 788 21.44 -11.50 20.07
N LYS A 789 21.70 -10.66 19.04
CA LYS A 789 22.28 -9.34 19.16
C LYS A 789 21.57 -8.38 18.21
N ASP A 790 21.26 -7.19 18.72
CA ASP A 790 20.74 -6.06 17.94
C ASP A 790 19.67 -6.50 16.92
N PRO A 791 18.48 -6.96 17.35
CA PRO A 791 17.47 -7.46 16.45
C PRO A 791 16.87 -6.38 15.55
N LEU A 792 16.92 -5.10 15.95
CA LEU A 792 16.34 -4.01 15.18
C LEU A 792 17.23 -3.62 13.99
N LEU A 793 16.68 -3.69 12.77
CA LEU A 793 17.32 -3.20 11.55
C LEU A 793 16.79 -1.84 11.12
N SER A 794 15.48 -1.62 11.23
CA SER A 794 14.83 -0.34 10.89
C SER A 794 13.50 -0.22 11.62
N GLY A 795 13.14 0.98 12.03
CA GLY A 795 11.91 1.30 12.75
C GLY A 795 12.11 1.46 14.25
N TRP A 796 11.26 0.81 15.06
CA TRP A 796 11.27 0.94 16.52
C TRP A 796 10.84 -0.37 17.21
N ILE A 797 11.49 -0.66 18.32
CA ILE A 797 11.19 -1.78 19.22
C ILE A 797 11.34 -1.34 20.67
N HIS A 798 10.50 -1.87 21.54
CA HIS A 798 10.62 -1.81 22.99
C HIS A 798 10.53 -3.21 23.57
N GLY A 799 11.44 -3.58 24.50
CA GLY A 799 11.48 -4.90 25.10
C GLY A 799 12.10 -5.97 24.19
N GLU A 800 13.10 -5.61 23.42
CA GLU A 800 13.80 -6.49 22.46
C GLU A 800 14.38 -7.76 23.09
N GLU A 801 14.73 -7.70 24.38
CA GLU A 801 15.26 -8.82 25.17
C GLU A 801 14.30 -10.03 25.20
N HIS A 802 13.00 -9.80 25.04
CA HIS A 802 11.99 -10.86 24.99
C HIS A 802 12.06 -11.68 23.69
N LEU A 803 12.60 -11.10 22.61
CA LEU A 803 12.72 -11.81 21.32
C LEU A 803 14.04 -12.57 21.15
N VAL A 804 15.08 -12.17 21.88
CA VAL A 804 16.43 -12.72 21.71
C VAL A 804 16.44 -14.26 21.73
N GLY A 805 16.90 -14.85 20.63
CA GLY A 805 17.01 -16.31 20.46
C GLY A 805 15.69 -17.07 20.37
N LYS A 806 14.55 -16.38 20.35
CA LYS A 806 13.24 -17.04 20.20
C LYS A 806 12.98 -17.43 18.75
N THR A 807 12.17 -18.48 18.59
CA THR A 807 11.80 -18.99 17.27
C THR A 807 10.86 -18.03 16.56
N ALA A 808 11.21 -17.71 15.31
CA ALA A 808 10.38 -16.91 14.41
C ALA A 808 9.62 -17.79 13.40
N LEU A 809 10.21 -18.94 13.00
CA LEU A 809 9.57 -19.92 12.12
C LEU A 809 9.89 -21.34 12.62
N ALA A 810 8.87 -22.16 12.74
CA ALA A 810 8.97 -23.53 13.21
C ALA A 810 8.30 -24.54 12.27
N GLU A 811 8.87 -25.72 12.17
CA GLU A 811 8.22 -26.94 11.67
C GLU A 811 7.91 -27.87 12.83
N ILE A 812 6.67 -28.31 12.95
CA ILE A 812 6.24 -29.27 13.98
C ILE A 812 5.67 -30.51 13.29
N PRO A 813 6.36 -31.68 13.39
CA PRO A 813 5.84 -32.93 12.85
C PRO A 813 4.52 -33.32 13.52
N MET A 814 3.58 -33.83 12.70
CA MET A 814 2.27 -34.27 13.15
C MET A 814 1.90 -35.59 12.48
N ASP A 815 2.26 -36.70 13.14
CA ASP A 815 2.15 -38.07 12.61
C ASP A 815 2.83 -38.23 11.24
N GLN A 816 2.06 -38.31 10.15
CA GLN A 816 2.61 -38.44 8.78
C GLN A 816 2.85 -37.11 8.09
N GLY A 817 2.23 -36.01 8.56
CA GLY A 817 2.36 -34.69 7.97
C GLY A 817 3.02 -33.70 8.93
N ARG A 818 2.70 -32.39 8.76
CA ARG A 818 3.37 -31.33 9.50
C ARG A 818 2.56 -30.07 9.64
N VAL A 819 2.91 -29.26 10.64
CA VAL A 819 2.43 -27.90 10.85
C VAL A 819 3.61 -26.94 10.78
N ILE A 820 3.55 -25.96 9.90
CA ILE A 820 4.54 -24.89 9.74
C ILE A 820 3.96 -23.63 10.38
N LEU A 821 4.65 -23.09 11.37
CA LEU A 821 4.28 -21.87 12.07
C LEU A 821 5.24 -20.74 11.67
N ILE A 822 4.76 -19.75 10.98
CA ILE A 822 5.54 -18.57 10.58
C ILE A 822 5.06 -17.40 11.43
N GLY A 823 5.84 -17.02 12.46
CA GLY A 823 5.52 -15.99 13.43
C GLY A 823 5.68 -14.54 12.92
N PHE A 824 5.95 -14.35 11.63
CA PHE A 824 6.03 -13.04 10.99
C PHE A 824 5.21 -13.02 9.70
N ARG A 825 5.03 -11.85 9.10
CA ARG A 825 4.24 -11.70 7.87
C ARG A 825 5.17 -11.78 6.67
N THR A 826 5.25 -12.94 6.01
CA THR A 826 6.13 -13.19 4.86
C THR A 826 5.86 -12.28 3.67
N GLN A 827 4.59 -11.89 3.51
CA GLN A 827 4.11 -11.11 2.37
C GLN A 827 3.42 -9.80 2.79
N PHE A 828 3.82 -9.23 3.90
CA PHE A 828 3.24 -8.01 4.46
C PHE A 828 2.95 -6.96 3.38
N ARG A 829 1.67 -6.71 3.07
CA ARG A 829 1.21 -5.73 2.08
C ARG A 829 1.90 -5.84 0.70
N ALA A 830 2.30 -7.04 0.29
CA ALA A 830 3.16 -7.30 -0.88
C ALA A 830 4.50 -6.54 -0.88
N GLN A 831 4.96 -6.04 0.25
CA GLN A 831 6.14 -5.19 0.40
C GLN A 831 7.40 -5.98 0.75
N THR A 832 7.30 -7.06 1.55
CA THR A 832 8.45 -7.79 2.10
C THR A 832 8.92 -8.92 1.19
N ARG A 833 9.33 -8.58 -0.05
CA ARG A 833 9.73 -9.57 -1.06
C ARG A 833 10.95 -10.40 -0.64
N GLY A 834 11.82 -9.85 0.20
CA GLY A 834 12.95 -10.57 0.77
C GLY A 834 12.59 -11.83 1.58
N THR A 835 11.32 -11.96 2.01
CA THR A 835 10.83 -13.11 2.79
C THR A 835 9.84 -14.02 2.06
N TYR A 836 9.51 -13.75 0.79
CA TYR A 836 8.58 -14.57 -0.01
C TYR A 836 9.04 -16.04 -0.12
N LYS A 837 10.35 -16.27 -0.15
CA LYS A 837 10.91 -17.62 -0.24
C LYS A 837 10.42 -18.54 0.90
N PHE A 838 10.23 -18.03 2.10
CA PHE A 838 9.67 -18.84 3.20
C PHE A 838 8.28 -19.38 2.88
N LEU A 839 7.44 -18.54 2.22
CA LEU A 839 6.13 -18.97 1.77
C LEU A 839 6.25 -19.97 0.61
N PHE A 840 6.94 -19.63 -0.46
CA PHE A 840 7.06 -20.50 -1.65
C PHE A 840 7.68 -21.85 -1.32
N ASN A 841 8.72 -21.84 -0.52
CA ASN A 841 9.40 -23.06 -0.06
C ASN A 841 8.46 -23.93 0.79
N SER A 842 7.63 -23.33 1.66
CA SER A 842 6.67 -24.09 2.45
C SER A 842 5.65 -24.80 1.56
N LEU A 843 5.24 -24.15 0.45
CA LEU A 843 4.31 -24.75 -0.51
C LEU A 843 4.94 -25.91 -1.30
N TYR A 844 6.17 -25.75 -1.82
CA TYR A 844 6.85 -26.82 -2.54
C TYR A 844 7.29 -27.97 -1.60
N TYR A 845 7.69 -27.63 -0.37
CA TYR A 845 8.11 -28.63 0.63
C TYR A 845 6.97 -29.58 1.00
N ALA A 846 5.71 -29.12 0.91
CA ALA A 846 4.55 -30.00 1.10
C ALA A 846 4.45 -31.12 0.05
N THR A 847 5.17 -31.02 -1.06
CA THR A 847 5.13 -31.99 -2.17
C THR A 847 6.39 -32.83 -2.31
N THR A 848 7.37 -32.68 -1.44
CA THR A 848 8.62 -33.49 -1.48
C THR A 848 8.36 -34.93 -1.07
N GLU A 849 8.86 -35.85 -1.87
CA GLU A 849 8.89 -37.27 -1.61
C GLU A 849 10.18 -37.70 -0.92
#